data_a345c38f24c251045d109a727cfb42c9
#
_entry.id   a345c38f24c251045d109a727cfb42c9
#
_cell.length_a   1.000
_cell.length_b   1.000
_cell.length_c   1.000
_cell.angle_alpha   90.00
_cell.angle_beta   90.00
_cell.angle_gamma   90.00
#
_symmetry.space_group_name_H-M   'P 1'
#
loop_
_entity.id
_entity.type
_entity.pdbx_description
1 polymer ?
#
loop_
_entity_poly.entity_id
_entity_poly.type
_entity_poly.pdbx_seq_one_letter_code
_entity_poly.pdbx_strand_id
1 'polypeptide(L)'
;MVVSKSFFPIFFFFFALCSGVYGVEPIVFEDLELACDAGIIYEEDNQTLTARTNASLSGKGFILLAQQISWNRKTSEVFASGSVVMTRLESRLLAESMLINLANGNIQARQLRGVHNRQFFESDLLDKNQSSWTLTGAKFYLGEPDWLSPNLVSGSFSLDENTSRIDFSSPAILVGTLPLLPLPDLSFSRSSSSLPRTKFNLRGGNDSVLGWYGLAGLKHQGDDLSRAISLTFYEQRGLLLSPELHWESTAEEHPVELSLLGGWIDDQGEGLGQDANLQAIDRNRAYAQLSLTARPHSNWHISAVTEREDDSEFLRDFKREEYYQSQWNQNHAEITYEGRAYSISVSTQWQMNQHEAMVESIPFVDIESGPVDLAGLYHTSSLNYAHLVNRDRWGERNASLGRTNLGYKVEKPIQINKGIIFNPSWAFRQQIYDFSQSSSHRAYAEYGVDLQTTLHRHYSVQSNTWEVEKALHLSRFSFAYRQTDLLTGEQNLALPFSPPRQIDLNLAPLDLLDHQEHDHLTKRKLVRLGWENLLFAKWNGASREIIHSRIFYDLWHADQSMPEDPHFLYTLTSIRPSDSIALTHSAKLETSSGVTYRNSFGLHLQDGRFQGIELAYVDYLENGAHAQVSYWTRWSEKLLLNAQANHSLESQSLTSWLARIDYQMTPAWMVNFSVIERMASQRGNFTEANLGISLASF
;
A
#
# COMPACT_ATOMS: atom_id res chain seq x y z
N MET A 1 -18.61 -5.13 12.30
CA MET A 1 -19.78 -5.43 13.13
C MET A 1 -20.60 -4.16 13.27
N VAL A 2 -21.81 -4.16 12.73
CA VAL A 2 -22.83 -3.08 12.77
C VAL A 2 -22.40 -1.76 12.09
N VAL A 3 -22.61 -1.67 10.78
CA VAL A 3 -22.69 -0.40 10.06
C VAL A 3 -24.13 0.08 10.11
N SER A 4 -24.34 1.22 10.74
CA SER A 4 -25.64 1.86 10.87
C SER A 4 -26.13 2.38 9.51
N LYS A 5 -27.29 1.90 9.12
CA LYS A 5 -28.13 2.47 8.07
C LYS A 5 -28.66 3.83 8.51
N SER A 6 -28.16 4.93 7.95
CA SER A 6 -28.90 6.19 7.96
C SER A 6 -28.29 7.18 6.95
N PHE A 7 -28.60 7.02 5.67
CA PHE A 7 -28.53 8.11 4.68
C PHE A 7 -29.58 7.87 3.59
N PHE A 8 -30.85 8.07 3.94
CA PHE A 8 -31.91 8.31 2.99
C PHE A 8 -33.03 9.04 3.74
N PRO A 9 -33.11 10.36 3.66
CA PRO A 9 -34.33 11.01 3.24
C PRO A 9 -34.12 12.45 2.69
N ILE A 10 -33.47 12.67 1.56
CA ILE A 10 -33.48 14.00 0.93
C ILE A 10 -34.05 13.95 -0.49
N PHE A 11 -34.23 12.79 -1.07
CA PHE A 11 -34.76 12.67 -2.44
C PHE A 11 -36.28 12.59 -2.54
N PHE A 12 -37.02 12.53 -1.43
CA PHE A 12 -38.49 12.46 -1.44
C PHE A 12 -39.20 13.81 -1.42
N PHE A 13 -38.49 14.94 -1.26
CA PHE A 13 -39.13 16.25 -1.11
C PHE A 13 -39.26 17.05 -2.41
N PHE A 14 -38.65 16.61 -3.52
CA PHE A 14 -38.74 17.33 -4.81
C PHE A 14 -39.88 16.84 -5.73
N PHE A 15 -40.55 15.74 -5.41
CA PHE A 15 -41.68 15.23 -6.20
C PHE A 15 -43.05 15.69 -5.71
N ALA A 16 -43.12 16.42 -4.62
CA ALA A 16 -44.43 16.88 -4.04
C ALA A 16 -44.86 18.30 -4.43
N LEU A 17 -44.12 19.00 -5.33
CA LEU A 17 -44.44 20.39 -5.72
C LEU A 17 -44.89 20.57 -7.18
N CYS A 18 -45.11 19.48 -7.92
CA CYS A 18 -45.69 19.51 -9.28
C CYS A 18 -47.12 18.89 -9.33
N SER A 19 -47.88 18.94 -8.27
CA SER A 19 -49.28 18.52 -8.25
C SER A 19 -50.19 19.73 -8.61
N GLY A 20 -50.30 20.01 -9.91
CA GLY A 20 -51.16 21.08 -10.42
C GLY A 20 -51.51 20.94 -11.91
N VAL A 21 -51.41 19.74 -12.48
CA VAL A 21 -51.95 19.45 -13.81
C VAL A 21 -52.98 18.34 -13.67
N TYR A 22 -54.18 18.54 -14.17
CA TYR A 22 -55.26 17.54 -14.21
C TYR A 22 -54.74 16.33 -15.04
N GLY A 23 -54.05 15.40 -14.41
CA GLY A 23 -53.62 14.13 -14.98
C GLY A 23 -54.83 13.19 -15.10
N VAL A 24 -54.90 12.46 -16.21
CA VAL A 24 -55.85 11.36 -16.37
C VAL A 24 -55.51 10.29 -15.29
N GLU A 25 -56.56 9.76 -14.63
CA GLU A 25 -56.35 8.69 -13.63
C GLU A 25 -55.55 7.53 -14.25
N PRO A 26 -54.51 7.03 -13.56
CA PRO A 26 -53.68 5.93 -14.09
C PRO A 26 -54.52 4.65 -14.18
N ILE A 27 -54.38 3.89 -15.24
CA ILE A 27 -54.99 2.56 -15.38
C ILE A 27 -54.06 1.53 -14.71
N VAL A 28 -54.52 0.95 -13.63
CA VAL A 28 -53.80 -0.12 -12.88
C VAL A 28 -54.30 -1.48 -13.34
N PHE A 29 -53.39 -2.37 -13.75
CA PHE A 29 -53.73 -3.72 -14.15
C PHE A 29 -52.62 -4.70 -13.75
N GLU A 30 -52.94 -5.73 -12.95
CA GLU A 30 -52.03 -6.79 -12.53
C GLU A 30 -50.67 -6.28 -12.01
N ASP A 31 -50.63 -5.32 -11.09
CA ASP A 31 -49.39 -4.65 -10.62
C ASP A 31 -48.68 -3.75 -11.65
N LEU A 32 -49.31 -3.42 -12.78
CA LEU A 32 -48.80 -2.46 -13.75
C LEU A 32 -49.70 -1.23 -13.77
N GLU A 33 -49.08 -0.06 -13.79
CA GLU A 33 -49.74 1.25 -13.83
C GLU A 33 -49.33 1.98 -15.10
N LEU A 34 -50.32 2.28 -15.96
CA LEU A 34 -50.13 3.09 -17.18
C LEU A 34 -50.75 4.48 -16.96
N ALA A 35 -49.94 5.53 -17.10
CA ALA A 35 -50.36 6.91 -16.95
C ALA A 35 -49.86 7.79 -18.12
N CYS A 36 -50.53 8.91 -18.40
CA CYS A 36 -50.10 9.92 -19.39
C CYS A 36 -50.86 11.24 -19.17
N ASP A 37 -50.38 12.32 -19.84
CA ASP A 37 -50.98 13.64 -19.71
C ASP A 37 -52.20 13.85 -20.63
N ALA A 38 -52.24 13.19 -21.79
CA ALA A 38 -53.22 13.48 -22.84
C ALA A 38 -54.40 12.50 -22.94
N GLY A 39 -54.43 11.44 -22.13
CA GLY A 39 -55.47 10.42 -22.10
C GLY A 39 -55.07 9.09 -22.75
N ILE A 40 -55.69 8.03 -22.29
CA ILE A 40 -55.45 6.65 -22.73
C ILE A 40 -56.55 6.24 -23.69
N ILE A 41 -56.16 5.75 -24.87
CA ILE A 41 -57.07 5.24 -25.89
C ILE A 41 -57.05 3.72 -25.81
N TYR A 42 -58.20 3.10 -25.70
CA TYR A 42 -58.37 1.65 -25.73
C TYR A 42 -58.99 1.22 -27.07
N GLU A 43 -58.33 0.32 -27.76
CA GLU A 43 -58.78 -0.33 -29.00
C GLU A 43 -59.24 -1.74 -28.67
N GLU A 44 -60.56 -1.98 -28.76
CA GLU A 44 -61.17 -3.22 -28.34
C GLU A 44 -60.81 -4.43 -29.21
N ASP A 45 -60.68 -4.24 -30.52
CA ASP A 45 -60.36 -5.28 -31.49
C ASP A 45 -58.99 -5.95 -31.21
N ASN A 46 -58.01 -5.17 -30.82
CA ASN A 46 -56.65 -5.60 -30.55
C ASN A 46 -56.30 -5.67 -29.08
N GLN A 47 -57.18 -5.29 -28.18
CA GLN A 47 -56.94 -5.15 -26.73
C GLN A 47 -55.72 -4.27 -26.43
N THR A 48 -55.54 -3.20 -27.18
CA THR A 48 -54.36 -2.32 -27.10
C THR A 48 -54.74 -1.03 -26.36
N LEU A 49 -53.94 -0.70 -25.33
CA LEU A 49 -53.97 0.56 -24.60
C LEU A 49 -52.88 1.48 -25.16
N THR A 50 -53.22 2.64 -25.63
CA THR A 50 -52.26 3.63 -26.13
C THR A 50 -52.31 4.89 -25.26
N ALA A 51 -51.21 5.19 -24.60
CA ALA A 51 -50.96 6.40 -23.82
C ALA A 51 -50.07 7.36 -24.63
N ARG A 52 -50.45 8.63 -24.71
CA ARG A 52 -49.69 9.64 -25.47
C ARG A 52 -49.38 10.83 -24.59
N THR A 53 -48.26 11.49 -24.90
CA THR A 53 -47.75 12.67 -24.17
C THR A 53 -47.32 12.32 -22.73
N ASN A 54 -46.02 12.28 -22.51
CA ASN A 54 -45.40 11.92 -21.22
C ASN A 54 -45.96 10.61 -20.64
N ALA A 55 -46.03 9.59 -21.50
CA ALA A 55 -46.53 8.29 -21.08
C ALA A 55 -45.57 7.58 -20.14
N SER A 56 -46.11 6.96 -19.11
CA SER A 56 -45.35 6.17 -18.13
C SER A 56 -46.00 4.81 -17.89
N LEU A 57 -45.20 3.76 -17.86
CA LEU A 57 -45.62 2.43 -17.44
C LEU A 57 -44.70 1.97 -16.30
N SER A 58 -45.27 1.70 -15.15
CA SER A 58 -44.52 1.27 -13.95
C SER A 58 -45.08 -0.02 -13.40
N GLY A 59 -44.18 -0.84 -12.80
CA GLY A 59 -44.54 -2.09 -12.12
C GLY A 59 -43.34 -2.97 -11.85
N LYS A 60 -43.48 -3.89 -10.89
CA LYS A 60 -42.51 -4.96 -10.53
C LYS A 60 -41.03 -4.63 -10.71
N GLY A 61 -40.59 -3.46 -10.26
CA GLY A 61 -39.19 -3.08 -10.26
C GLY A 61 -38.67 -2.47 -11.56
N PHE A 62 -39.54 -2.05 -12.48
CA PHE A 62 -39.15 -1.24 -13.63
C PHE A 62 -40.06 -0.02 -13.81
N ILE A 63 -39.51 1.01 -14.44
CA ILE A 63 -40.22 2.21 -14.87
C ILE A 63 -39.82 2.46 -16.32
N LEU A 64 -40.84 2.62 -17.19
CA LEU A 64 -40.70 2.97 -18.60
C LEU A 64 -41.36 4.31 -18.83
N LEU A 65 -40.63 5.28 -19.38
CA LEU A 65 -41.10 6.60 -19.73
C LEU A 65 -40.91 6.78 -21.25
N ALA A 66 -41.89 7.39 -21.93
CA ALA A 66 -41.80 7.69 -23.38
C ALA A 66 -42.80 8.78 -23.77
N GLN A 67 -42.65 9.32 -24.97
CA GLN A 67 -43.72 10.21 -25.53
C GLN A 67 -44.97 9.44 -25.79
N GLN A 68 -44.89 8.18 -26.27
CA GLN A 68 -46.01 7.32 -26.51
C GLN A 68 -45.69 5.90 -26.06
N ILE A 69 -46.65 5.24 -25.39
CA ILE A 69 -46.62 3.84 -25.01
C ILE A 69 -47.88 3.16 -25.51
N SER A 70 -47.74 2.09 -26.29
CA SER A 70 -48.82 1.20 -26.73
C SER A 70 -48.64 -0.17 -26.11
N TRP A 71 -49.58 -0.62 -25.31
CA TRP A 71 -49.57 -1.90 -24.61
C TRP A 71 -50.66 -2.81 -25.15
N ASN A 72 -50.25 -3.88 -25.85
CA ASN A 72 -51.14 -4.95 -26.29
C ASN A 72 -51.26 -6.00 -25.19
N ARG A 73 -52.43 -6.07 -24.59
CA ARG A 73 -52.70 -6.98 -23.48
C ARG A 73 -52.78 -8.44 -23.88
N LYS A 74 -53.16 -8.73 -25.13
CA LYS A 74 -53.29 -10.09 -25.64
C LYS A 74 -51.92 -10.73 -25.91
N THR A 75 -50.96 -9.96 -26.44
CA THR A 75 -49.59 -10.44 -26.71
C THR A 75 -48.61 -10.12 -25.57
N SER A 76 -49.06 -9.36 -24.56
CA SER A 76 -48.20 -8.83 -23.47
C SER A 76 -47.06 -7.95 -24.00
N GLU A 77 -47.20 -7.34 -25.15
CA GLU A 77 -46.20 -6.50 -25.79
C GLU A 77 -46.43 -5.03 -25.49
N VAL A 78 -45.35 -4.35 -25.13
CA VAL A 78 -45.31 -2.92 -24.89
C VAL A 78 -44.39 -2.29 -25.90
N PHE A 79 -44.90 -1.42 -26.73
CA PHE A 79 -44.11 -0.61 -27.66
C PHE A 79 -44.04 0.83 -27.13
N ALA A 80 -42.84 1.32 -26.88
CA ALA A 80 -42.56 2.69 -26.46
C ALA A 80 -41.78 3.43 -27.54
N SER A 81 -42.13 4.68 -27.80
CA SER A 81 -41.45 5.51 -28.79
C SER A 81 -41.37 6.97 -28.35
N GLY A 82 -40.28 7.63 -28.81
CA GLY A 82 -39.96 9.02 -28.51
C GLY A 82 -39.32 9.20 -27.13
N SER A 83 -38.01 9.40 -27.11
CA SER A 83 -37.21 9.62 -25.89
C SER A 83 -37.49 8.58 -24.78
N VAL A 84 -37.44 7.30 -25.15
CA VAL A 84 -37.73 6.20 -24.26
C VAL A 84 -36.65 6.12 -23.17
N VAL A 85 -37.08 6.04 -21.91
CA VAL A 85 -36.21 5.81 -20.74
C VAL A 85 -36.77 4.64 -19.98
N MET A 86 -35.98 3.55 -19.84
CA MET A 86 -36.31 2.42 -19.01
C MET A 86 -35.32 2.34 -17.86
N THR A 87 -35.83 2.25 -16.63
CA THR A 87 -35.03 2.03 -15.43
C THR A 87 -35.49 0.74 -14.77
N ARG A 88 -34.52 -0.16 -14.53
CA ARG A 88 -34.76 -1.44 -13.85
C ARG A 88 -33.54 -1.83 -13.04
N LEU A 89 -33.69 -1.96 -11.70
CA LEU A 89 -32.58 -2.30 -10.79
C LEU A 89 -31.37 -1.37 -11.04
N GLU A 90 -30.22 -1.94 -11.41
CA GLU A 90 -28.96 -1.22 -11.68
C GLU A 90 -28.81 -0.82 -13.16
N SER A 91 -29.85 -0.95 -13.96
CA SER A 91 -29.82 -0.64 -15.39
C SER A 91 -30.68 0.58 -15.70
N ARG A 92 -30.13 1.49 -16.49
CA ARG A 92 -30.87 2.58 -17.10
C ARG A 92 -30.60 2.61 -18.60
N LEU A 93 -31.65 2.47 -19.39
CA LEU A 93 -31.58 2.39 -20.85
C LEU A 93 -32.35 3.58 -21.46
N LEU A 94 -31.76 4.25 -22.42
CA LEU A 94 -32.35 5.31 -23.21
C LEU A 94 -32.39 4.83 -24.64
N ALA A 95 -33.51 5.01 -25.35
CA ALA A 95 -33.68 4.57 -26.74
C ALA A 95 -34.60 5.50 -27.52
N GLU A 96 -34.52 5.46 -28.83
CA GLU A 96 -35.50 6.11 -29.70
C GLU A 96 -36.83 5.37 -29.68
N SER A 97 -36.77 4.03 -29.72
CA SER A 97 -37.93 3.15 -29.60
C SER A 97 -37.53 1.84 -28.90
N MET A 98 -38.51 1.26 -28.23
CA MET A 98 -38.32 0.01 -27.47
C MET A 98 -39.59 -0.85 -27.56
N LEU A 99 -39.42 -2.15 -27.85
CA LEU A 99 -40.45 -3.17 -27.79
C LEU A 99 -40.07 -4.14 -26.64
N ILE A 100 -40.98 -4.31 -25.70
CA ILE A 100 -40.79 -5.16 -24.53
C ILE A 100 -41.94 -6.18 -24.53
N ASN A 101 -41.60 -7.46 -24.40
CA ASN A 101 -42.59 -8.50 -24.12
C ASN A 101 -42.57 -8.81 -22.65
N LEU A 102 -43.64 -8.43 -21.94
CA LEU A 102 -43.75 -8.54 -20.49
C LEU A 102 -43.87 -10.01 -20.01
N ALA A 103 -44.32 -10.92 -20.87
CA ALA A 103 -44.50 -12.33 -20.50
C ALA A 103 -43.17 -13.11 -20.47
N ASN A 104 -42.24 -12.81 -21.36
CA ASN A 104 -40.97 -13.52 -21.49
C ASN A 104 -39.73 -12.65 -21.21
N GLY A 105 -39.92 -11.33 -21.05
CA GLY A 105 -38.84 -10.39 -20.74
C GLY A 105 -37.92 -10.04 -21.94
N ASN A 106 -38.35 -10.37 -23.17
CA ASN A 106 -37.60 -10.00 -24.35
C ASN A 106 -37.68 -8.47 -24.60
N ILE A 107 -36.57 -7.89 -25.03
CA ILE A 107 -36.46 -6.45 -25.30
C ILE A 107 -35.77 -6.22 -26.65
N GLN A 108 -36.38 -5.45 -27.48
CA GLN A 108 -35.75 -4.89 -28.70
C GLN A 108 -35.73 -3.38 -28.60
N ALA A 109 -34.57 -2.75 -28.84
CA ALA A 109 -34.44 -1.31 -28.78
C ALA A 109 -33.57 -0.78 -29.91
N ARG A 110 -33.88 0.44 -30.38
CA ARG A 110 -33.14 1.15 -31.44
C ARG A 110 -32.47 2.39 -30.87
N GLN A 111 -31.27 2.69 -31.39
CA GLN A 111 -30.44 3.83 -30.96
C GLN A 111 -30.30 3.86 -29.44
N LEU A 112 -29.79 2.74 -28.91
CA LEU A 112 -29.70 2.51 -27.49
C LEU A 112 -28.49 3.20 -26.90
N ARG A 113 -28.68 3.85 -25.76
CA ARG A 113 -27.63 4.24 -24.80
C ARG A 113 -27.99 3.69 -23.46
N GLY A 114 -27.04 3.12 -22.77
CA GLY A 114 -27.35 2.48 -21.50
C GLY A 114 -26.20 2.49 -20.50
N VAL A 115 -26.59 2.31 -19.25
CA VAL A 115 -25.68 1.92 -18.18
C VAL A 115 -26.23 0.67 -17.51
N HIS A 116 -25.39 -0.32 -17.35
CA HIS A 116 -25.68 -1.55 -16.63
C HIS A 116 -24.47 -1.91 -15.77
N ASN A 117 -24.66 -2.09 -14.47
CA ASN A 117 -23.55 -2.36 -13.53
C ASN A 117 -22.38 -1.37 -13.69
N ARG A 118 -22.67 -0.09 -13.80
CA ARG A 118 -21.70 1.01 -14.05
C ARG A 118 -20.96 0.95 -15.39
N GLN A 119 -21.30 0.02 -16.29
CA GLN A 119 -20.75 -0.06 -17.62
C GLN A 119 -21.62 0.77 -18.58
N PHE A 120 -21.04 1.79 -19.19
CA PHE A 120 -21.69 2.61 -20.22
C PHE A 120 -21.55 1.97 -21.59
N PHE A 121 -22.64 1.95 -22.35
CA PHE A 121 -22.63 1.41 -23.71
C PHE A 121 -23.64 2.11 -24.61
N GLU A 122 -23.39 2.04 -25.92
CA GLU A 122 -24.27 2.48 -27.00
C GLU A 122 -24.41 1.37 -28.03
N SER A 123 -25.54 1.30 -28.72
CA SER A 123 -25.71 0.41 -29.87
C SER A 123 -26.80 0.92 -30.81
N ASP A 124 -26.70 0.56 -32.08
CA ASP A 124 -27.75 0.86 -33.07
C ASP A 124 -28.99 0.01 -32.80
N LEU A 125 -28.80 -1.25 -32.46
CA LEU A 125 -29.86 -2.20 -32.16
C LEU A 125 -29.50 -3.09 -30.98
N LEU A 126 -30.44 -3.25 -30.04
CA LEU A 126 -30.45 -4.29 -29.02
C LEU A 126 -31.52 -5.32 -29.34
N ASP A 127 -31.15 -6.58 -29.31
CA ASP A 127 -32.07 -7.74 -29.23
C ASP A 127 -31.72 -8.56 -28.00
N LYS A 128 -32.55 -8.51 -26.96
CA LYS A 128 -32.42 -9.28 -25.75
C LYS A 128 -33.50 -10.34 -25.67
N ASN A 129 -33.11 -11.57 -25.71
CA ASN A 129 -33.94 -12.74 -25.40
C ASN A 129 -33.79 -13.12 -23.91
N GLN A 130 -34.49 -14.16 -23.47
CA GLN A 130 -34.46 -14.60 -22.06
C GLN A 130 -33.06 -14.80 -21.50
N SER A 131 -32.12 -15.29 -22.31
CA SER A 131 -30.77 -15.66 -21.90
C SER A 131 -29.64 -15.06 -22.73
N SER A 132 -29.98 -14.30 -23.77
CA SER A 132 -28.95 -13.73 -24.67
C SER A 132 -29.19 -12.25 -24.95
N TRP A 133 -28.11 -11.50 -25.03
CA TRP A 133 -28.05 -10.12 -25.46
C TRP A 133 -27.29 -10.04 -26.76
N THR A 134 -27.85 -9.41 -27.76
CA THR A 134 -27.15 -9.10 -29.01
C THR A 134 -27.23 -7.61 -29.27
N LEU A 135 -26.06 -6.98 -29.39
CA LEU A 135 -25.92 -5.55 -29.71
C LEU A 135 -25.27 -5.43 -31.08
N THR A 136 -25.88 -4.70 -31.98
CA THR A 136 -25.30 -4.40 -33.29
C THR A 136 -24.77 -2.96 -33.28
N GLY A 137 -23.60 -2.73 -33.85
CA GLY A 137 -22.92 -1.43 -33.78
C GLY A 137 -22.62 -1.03 -32.34
N ALA A 138 -22.14 -2.01 -31.53
CA ALA A 138 -21.91 -1.82 -30.10
C ALA A 138 -20.71 -0.95 -29.84
N LYS A 139 -20.82 -0.08 -28.84
CA LYS A 139 -19.75 0.76 -28.32
C LYS A 139 -19.78 0.74 -26.80
N PHE A 140 -18.71 0.28 -26.20
CA PHE A 140 -18.55 0.18 -24.75
C PHE A 140 -17.51 1.20 -24.28
N TYR A 141 -17.85 2.01 -23.29
CA TYR A 141 -16.94 3.02 -22.75
C TYR A 141 -16.23 2.51 -21.51
N LEU A 142 -14.95 2.81 -21.40
CA LEU A 142 -14.13 2.49 -20.21
C LEU A 142 -14.32 3.53 -19.10
N GLY A 143 -15.48 4.13 -19.00
CA GLY A 143 -15.84 5.14 -18.01
C GLY A 143 -17.03 5.95 -18.48
N GLU A 144 -17.30 7.07 -17.81
CA GLU A 144 -18.36 7.98 -18.24
C GLU A 144 -18.06 8.55 -19.65
N PRO A 145 -19.02 8.48 -20.60
CA PRO A 145 -18.80 8.91 -21.97
C PRO A 145 -18.46 10.41 -22.09
N ASP A 146 -17.31 10.72 -22.68
CA ASP A 146 -16.95 12.06 -23.11
C ASP A 146 -16.20 12.01 -24.46
N TRP A 147 -15.79 13.18 -24.98
CA TRP A 147 -15.16 13.31 -26.30
C TRP A 147 -13.79 12.60 -26.44
N LEU A 148 -13.10 12.29 -25.33
CA LEU A 148 -11.85 11.55 -25.27
C LEU A 148 -11.99 10.20 -24.54
N SER A 149 -13.19 9.77 -24.21
CA SER A 149 -13.37 8.50 -23.52
C SER A 149 -12.86 7.34 -24.37
N PRO A 150 -11.95 6.52 -23.83
CA PRO A 150 -11.59 5.28 -24.47
C PRO A 150 -12.81 4.38 -24.59
N ASN A 151 -12.97 3.79 -25.74
CA ASN A 151 -14.11 2.92 -26.00
C ASN A 151 -13.71 1.74 -26.89
N LEU A 152 -14.42 0.64 -26.69
CA LEU A 152 -14.34 -0.56 -27.51
C LEU A 152 -15.57 -0.56 -28.43
N VAL A 153 -15.35 -0.41 -29.72
CA VAL A 153 -16.42 -0.61 -30.72
C VAL A 153 -16.40 -2.04 -31.22
N SER A 154 -17.56 -2.56 -31.57
CA SER A 154 -17.70 -3.89 -32.19
C SER A 154 -18.83 -3.87 -33.19
N GLY A 155 -18.65 -4.50 -34.35
CA GLY A 155 -19.71 -4.66 -35.35
C GLY A 155 -20.91 -5.41 -34.76
N SER A 156 -20.64 -6.45 -33.96
CA SER A 156 -21.63 -7.13 -33.13
C SER A 156 -21.02 -7.60 -31.81
N PHE A 157 -21.83 -7.52 -30.78
CA PHE A 157 -21.54 -8.05 -29.45
C PHE A 157 -22.63 -9.05 -29.06
N SER A 158 -22.27 -10.20 -28.53
CA SER A 158 -23.23 -11.12 -27.94
C SER A 158 -22.78 -11.59 -26.57
N LEU A 159 -23.75 -11.68 -25.65
CA LEU A 159 -23.60 -12.26 -24.31
C LEU A 159 -24.64 -13.33 -24.14
N ASP A 160 -24.22 -14.57 -23.87
CA ASP A 160 -25.07 -15.66 -23.43
C ASP A 160 -24.98 -15.80 -21.91
N GLU A 161 -26.05 -15.47 -21.20
CA GLU A 161 -26.09 -15.49 -19.72
C GLU A 161 -26.00 -16.92 -19.17
N ASN A 162 -26.45 -17.95 -19.92
CA ASN A 162 -26.42 -19.36 -19.47
C ASN A 162 -25.00 -19.92 -19.48
N THR A 163 -24.24 -19.62 -20.53
CA THR A 163 -22.87 -20.09 -20.70
C THR A 163 -21.84 -19.06 -20.21
N SER A 164 -22.31 -17.87 -19.85
CA SER A 164 -21.47 -16.70 -19.51
C SER A 164 -20.46 -16.36 -20.62
N ARG A 165 -20.77 -16.72 -21.86
CA ARG A 165 -19.92 -16.47 -23.02
C ARG A 165 -20.17 -15.08 -23.61
N ILE A 166 -19.07 -14.40 -23.88
CA ILE A 166 -19.05 -13.07 -24.51
C ILE A 166 -18.29 -13.18 -25.82
N ASP A 167 -18.90 -12.73 -26.91
CA ASP A 167 -18.28 -12.67 -28.22
C ASP A 167 -18.33 -11.25 -28.78
N PHE A 168 -17.19 -10.78 -29.31
CA PHE A 168 -17.03 -9.53 -30.03
C PHE A 168 -16.61 -9.81 -31.47
N SER A 169 -17.32 -9.26 -32.44
CA SER A 169 -16.97 -9.35 -33.85
C SER A 169 -16.37 -8.05 -34.34
N SER A 170 -15.22 -8.13 -34.98
CA SER A 170 -14.47 -6.99 -35.51
C SER A 170 -14.27 -5.86 -34.48
N PRO A 171 -13.75 -6.16 -33.27
CA PRO A 171 -13.58 -5.14 -32.25
C PRO A 171 -12.41 -4.21 -32.59
N ALA A 172 -12.54 -2.94 -32.16
CA ALA A 172 -11.45 -1.96 -32.22
C ALA A 172 -11.48 -1.03 -31.02
N ILE A 173 -10.30 -0.66 -30.55
CA ILE A 173 -10.14 0.33 -29.49
C ILE A 173 -10.05 1.72 -30.12
N LEU A 174 -10.90 2.65 -29.63
CA LEU A 174 -10.90 4.04 -30.03
C LEU A 174 -10.69 4.95 -28.82
N VAL A 175 -10.18 6.15 -29.07
CA VAL A 175 -10.23 7.28 -28.13
C VAL A 175 -11.10 8.36 -28.74
N GLY A 176 -12.26 8.58 -28.13
CA GLY A 176 -13.31 9.38 -28.76
C GLY A 176 -13.74 8.76 -30.09
N THR A 177 -13.39 9.39 -31.18
CA THR A 177 -13.66 8.91 -32.55
C THR A 177 -12.41 8.43 -33.29
N LEU A 178 -11.22 8.56 -32.69
CA LEU A 178 -9.96 8.18 -33.33
C LEU A 178 -9.68 6.69 -33.14
N PRO A 179 -9.55 5.88 -34.21
CA PRO A 179 -9.20 4.49 -34.09
C PRO A 179 -7.72 4.35 -33.70
N LEU A 180 -7.45 3.64 -32.62
CA LEU A 180 -6.10 3.35 -32.15
C LEU A 180 -5.62 1.96 -32.57
N LEU A 181 -6.45 0.93 -32.36
CA LEU A 181 -6.03 -0.45 -32.54
C LEU A 181 -7.20 -1.33 -32.96
N PRO A 182 -7.17 -1.92 -34.17
CA PRO A 182 -8.09 -2.99 -34.53
C PRO A 182 -7.67 -4.27 -33.79
N LEU A 183 -8.64 -5.02 -33.31
CA LEU A 183 -8.43 -6.30 -32.62
C LEU A 183 -9.04 -7.43 -33.46
N PRO A 184 -8.50 -8.67 -33.33
CA PRO A 184 -9.17 -9.85 -33.88
C PRO A 184 -10.50 -10.10 -33.16
N ASP A 185 -11.36 -10.92 -33.74
CA ASP A 185 -12.58 -11.38 -33.07
C ASP A 185 -12.22 -11.98 -31.70
N LEU A 186 -12.96 -11.56 -30.68
CA LEU A 186 -12.70 -11.95 -29.29
C LEU A 186 -13.87 -12.81 -28.79
N SER A 187 -13.52 -13.93 -28.18
CA SER A 187 -14.48 -14.82 -27.54
C SER A 187 -13.90 -15.27 -26.19
N PHE A 188 -14.64 -15.07 -25.12
CA PHE A 188 -14.22 -15.52 -23.79
C PHE A 188 -15.43 -15.84 -22.91
N SER A 189 -15.21 -16.72 -21.93
CA SER A 189 -16.21 -17.05 -20.92
C SER A 189 -16.01 -16.16 -19.70
N ARG A 190 -17.08 -15.56 -19.22
CA ARG A 190 -17.09 -14.76 -18.00
C ARG A 190 -17.14 -15.71 -16.80
N SER A 191 -16.01 -15.93 -16.13
CA SER A 191 -15.92 -16.78 -14.94
C SER A 191 -16.22 -16.06 -13.62
N SER A 192 -16.33 -14.72 -13.65
CA SER A 192 -16.50 -13.90 -12.43
C SER A 192 -17.41 -12.69 -12.65
N SER A 193 -17.88 -12.13 -11.56
CA SER A 193 -18.77 -10.96 -11.52
C SER A 193 -18.12 -9.64 -11.91
N SER A 194 -16.80 -9.60 -12.09
CA SER A 194 -16.05 -8.41 -12.44
C SER A 194 -15.53 -8.45 -13.87
N LEU A 195 -15.73 -7.38 -14.62
CA LEU A 195 -15.06 -7.19 -15.91
C LEU A 195 -13.55 -7.02 -15.68
N PRO A 196 -12.69 -7.69 -16.49
CA PRO A 196 -11.25 -7.51 -16.38
C PRO A 196 -10.89 -6.03 -16.60
N ARG A 197 -10.15 -5.46 -15.64
CA ARG A 197 -9.73 -4.07 -15.70
C ARG A 197 -8.41 -3.97 -16.45
N THR A 198 -8.45 -3.42 -17.63
CA THR A 198 -7.25 -3.13 -18.41
C THR A 198 -6.91 -1.65 -18.29
N LYS A 199 -5.71 -1.37 -17.84
CA LYS A 199 -5.17 0.00 -17.71
C LYS A 199 -4.09 0.19 -18.75
N PHE A 200 -4.12 1.35 -19.37
CA PHE A 200 -3.11 1.78 -20.31
C PHE A 200 -2.37 2.99 -19.76
N ASN A 201 -1.05 3.01 -19.86
CA ASN A 201 -0.20 4.10 -19.41
C ASN A 201 0.73 4.53 -20.53
N LEU A 202 0.73 5.81 -20.83
CA LEU A 202 1.71 6.45 -21.70
C LEU A 202 2.45 7.50 -20.89
N ARG A 203 3.76 7.47 -20.96
CA ARG A 203 4.63 8.45 -20.32
C ARG A 203 5.72 8.85 -21.30
N GLY A 204 6.07 10.10 -21.33
CA GLY A 204 7.25 10.59 -22.05
C GLY A 204 7.95 11.63 -21.21
N GLY A 205 9.22 11.81 -21.46
CA GLY A 205 10.00 12.77 -20.69
C GLY A 205 11.39 12.95 -21.24
N ASN A 206 12.18 13.72 -20.53
CA ASN A 206 13.60 13.91 -20.78
C ASN A 206 14.35 13.71 -19.48
N ASP A 207 15.37 12.91 -19.54
CA ASP A 207 16.32 12.65 -18.46
C ASP A 207 17.71 13.11 -18.88
N SER A 208 18.41 13.79 -18.02
CA SER A 208 19.75 14.33 -18.36
C SER A 208 20.82 13.25 -18.62
N VAL A 209 20.56 12.00 -18.18
CA VAL A 209 21.48 10.85 -18.33
C VAL A 209 21.01 9.88 -19.41
N LEU A 210 19.70 9.70 -19.55
CA LEU A 210 19.10 8.71 -20.48
C LEU A 210 18.59 9.34 -21.78
N GLY A 211 18.55 10.68 -21.88
CA GLY A 211 18.01 11.41 -23.01
C GLY A 211 16.46 11.46 -22.99
N TRP A 212 15.87 11.72 -24.15
CA TRP A 212 14.43 11.62 -24.31
C TRP A 212 13.96 10.19 -24.18
N TYR A 213 12.80 9.99 -23.56
CA TYR A 213 12.22 8.67 -23.46
C TYR A 213 10.70 8.67 -23.65
N GLY A 214 10.20 7.51 -24.07
CA GLY A 214 8.77 7.23 -24.18
C GLY A 214 8.46 5.86 -23.61
N LEU A 215 7.47 5.77 -22.75
CA LEU A 215 6.98 4.54 -22.13
C LEU A 215 5.55 4.26 -22.60
N ALA A 216 5.31 3.03 -23.00
CA ALA A 216 3.96 2.48 -23.20
C ALA A 216 3.79 1.25 -22.32
N GLY A 217 2.77 1.28 -21.47
CA GLY A 217 2.47 0.20 -20.53
C GLY A 217 1.04 -0.28 -20.66
N LEU A 218 0.86 -1.59 -20.52
CA LEU A 218 -0.43 -2.25 -20.44
C LEU A 218 -0.49 -3.08 -19.16
N LYS A 219 -1.48 -2.83 -18.32
CA LYS A 219 -1.75 -3.62 -17.11
C LYS A 219 -3.14 -4.20 -17.20
N HIS A 220 -3.23 -5.52 -17.11
CA HIS A 220 -4.49 -6.25 -17.05
C HIS A 220 -4.66 -6.82 -15.64
N GLN A 221 -5.74 -6.46 -14.98
CA GLN A 221 -6.07 -6.91 -13.64
C GLN A 221 -7.28 -7.85 -13.71
N GLY A 222 -7.05 -9.15 -13.55
CA GLY A 222 -8.07 -10.15 -13.27
C GLY A 222 -8.39 -10.23 -11.78
N ASP A 223 -9.21 -11.19 -11.39
CA ASP A 223 -9.60 -11.37 -9.98
C ASP A 223 -8.41 -11.80 -9.13
N ASP A 224 -7.66 -12.82 -9.58
CA ASP A 224 -6.52 -13.38 -8.85
C ASP A 224 -5.17 -13.02 -9.47
N LEU A 225 -5.16 -12.59 -10.73
CA LEU A 225 -3.93 -12.41 -11.49
C LEU A 225 -3.88 -11.05 -12.18
N SER A 226 -2.94 -10.22 -11.77
CA SER A 226 -2.56 -8.98 -12.44
C SER A 226 -1.31 -9.22 -13.30
N ARG A 227 -1.34 -8.76 -14.53
CA ARG A 227 -0.22 -8.84 -15.48
C ARG A 227 0.03 -7.46 -16.04
N ALA A 228 1.28 -7.06 -16.09
CA ALA A 228 1.65 -5.84 -16.75
C ALA A 228 2.87 -6.07 -17.64
N ILE A 229 2.95 -5.30 -18.69
CA ILE A 229 4.12 -5.21 -19.55
C ILE A 229 4.30 -3.76 -19.91
N SER A 230 5.52 -3.25 -19.78
CA SER A 230 5.87 -1.93 -20.24
C SER A 230 7.08 -1.98 -21.14
N LEU A 231 7.06 -1.12 -22.15
CA LEU A 231 8.14 -0.87 -23.09
C LEU A 231 8.55 0.58 -22.94
N THR A 232 9.82 0.82 -22.60
CA THR A 232 10.37 2.16 -22.48
C THR A 232 11.51 2.31 -23.50
N PHE A 233 11.32 3.20 -24.45
CA PHE A 233 12.38 3.58 -25.38
C PHE A 233 13.16 4.77 -24.80
N TYR A 234 14.47 4.65 -24.72
CA TYR A 234 15.39 5.71 -24.33
C TYR A 234 16.25 6.09 -25.55
N GLU A 235 16.32 7.39 -25.86
CA GLU A 235 17.10 7.90 -27.00
C GLU A 235 18.58 7.47 -26.96
N GLN A 236 19.18 7.51 -25.76
CA GLN A 236 20.60 7.22 -25.58
C GLN A 236 20.90 5.76 -25.17
N ARG A 237 19.90 4.99 -24.76
CA ARG A 237 20.11 3.68 -24.14
C ARG A 237 19.40 2.52 -24.85
N GLY A 238 18.39 2.79 -25.69
CA GLY A 238 17.64 1.77 -26.42
C GLY A 238 16.30 1.40 -25.77
N LEU A 239 15.86 0.15 -25.95
CA LEU A 239 14.53 -0.32 -25.56
C LEU A 239 14.60 -1.19 -24.32
N LEU A 240 13.97 -0.74 -23.24
CA LEU A 240 13.76 -1.50 -22.01
C LEU A 240 12.40 -2.21 -22.04
N LEU A 241 12.40 -3.51 -21.86
CA LEU A 241 11.22 -4.35 -21.64
C LEU A 241 11.06 -4.62 -20.14
N SER A 242 9.91 -4.30 -19.55
CA SER A 242 9.64 -4.55 -18.15
C SER A 242 8.31 -5.34 -17.97
N PRO A 243 8.38 -6.66 -17.81
CA PRO A 243 7.23 -7.50 -17.46
C PRO A 243 6.97 -7.48 -15.94
N GLU A 244 5.70 -7.54 -15.57
CA GLU A 244 5.25 -7.67 -14.18
C GLU A 244 4.13 -8.70 -14.10
N LEU A 245 4.15 -9.53 -13.07
CA LEU A 245 3.11 -10.49 -12.78
C LEU A 245 2.88 -10.47 -11.27
N HIS A 246 1.62 -10.34 -10.89
CA HIS A 246 1.21 -10.40 -9.49
C HIS A 246 0.00 -11.32 -9.40
N TRP A 247 0.12 -12.35 -8.58
CA TRP A 247 -0.93 -13.32 -8.33
C TRP A 247 -1.26 -13.33 -6.84
N GLU A 248 -2.55 -13.25 -6.54
CA GLU A 248 -3.08 -13.29 -5.19
C GLU A 248 -4.19 -14.34 -5.13
N SER A 249 -4.11 -15.24 -4.16
CA SER A 249 -5.15 -16.24 -3.95
C SER A 249 -6.42 -15.60 -3.38
N THR A 250 -7.58 -15.93 -3.96
CA THR A 250 -8.90 -15.51 -3.42
C THR A 250 -9.33 -16.28 -2.17
N ALA A 251 -8.58 -17.27 -1.72
CA ALA A 251 -8.88 -18.01 -0.50
C ALA A 251 -8.60 -17.17 0.75
N GLU A 252 -9.64 -16.59 1.37
CA GLU A 252 -9.53 -15.76 2.56
C GLU A 252 -8.83 -16.48 3.75
N GLU A 253 -8.99 -17.80 3.86
CA GLU A 253 -8.40 -18.58 4.95
C GLU A 253 -6.91 -18.89 4.73
N HIS A 254 -6.43 -18.87 3.49
CA HIS A 254 -5.07 -19.25 3.10
C HIS A 254 -4.52 -18.31 2.04
N PRO A 255 -4.30 -17.03 2.37
CA PRO A 255 -3.81 -16.06 1.42
C PRO A 255 -2.39 -16.43 0.94
N VAL A 256 -2.20 -16.39 -0.38
CA VAL A 256 -0.91 -16.52 -1.04
C VAL A 256 -0.76 -15.40 -2.03
N GLU A 257 0.35 -14.69 -1.95
CA GLU A 257 0.71 -13.61 -2.84
C GLU A 257 2.06 -13.94 -3.50
N LEU A 258 2.10 -13.88 -4.83
CA LEU A 258 3.31 -14.08 -5.63
C LEU A 258 3.48 -12.90 -6.58
N SER A 259 4.65 -12.26 -6.54
CA SER A 259 5.00 -11.18 -7.46
C SER A 259 6.28 -11.50 -8.20
N LEU A 260 6.28 -11.25 -9.50
CA LEU A 260 7.44 -11.30 -10.38
C LEU A 260 7.58 -9.96 -11.08
N LEU A 261 8.72 -9.33 -10.93
CA LEU A 261 9.11 -8.09 -11.60
C LEU A 261 10.35 -8.37 -12.43
N GLY A 262 10.44 -7.75 -13.60
CA GLY A 262 11.60 -7.90 -14.46
C GLY A 262 11.93 -6.64 -15.25
N GLY A 263 13.15 -6.63 -15.79
CA GLY A 263 13.62 -5.62 -16.72
C GLY A 263 14.74 -6.21 -17.59
N TRP A 264 14.71 -5.90 -18.87
CA TRP A 264 15.78 -6.29 -19.79
C TRP A 264 15.99 -5.19 -20.83
N ILE A 265 17.25 -4.91 -21.13
CA ILE A 265 17.65 -3.91 -22.11
C ILE A 265 18.96 -4.35 -22.83
N ASP A 266 19.00 -4.15 -24.13
CA ASP A 266 20.26 -4.05 -24.90
C ASP A 266 20.69 -2.59 -24.89
N ASP A 267 21.57 -2.25 -23.94
CA ASP A 267 21.96 -0.89 -23.60
C ASP A 267 22.96 -0.34 -24.63
N GLN A 268 22.52 0.60 -25.44
CA GLN A 268 23.31 1.20 -26.53
C GLN A 268 24.08 2.46 -26.09
N GLY A 269 24.12 2.75 -24.80
CA GLY A 269 24.80 3.93 -24.26
C GLY A 269 26.28 3.95 -24.57
N GLU A 270 26.81 5.13 -24.88
CA GLU A 270 28.27 5.34 -25.05
C GLU A 270 28.91 5.42 -23.65
N GLY A 271 29.88 4.52 -23.39
CA GLY A 271 30.64 4.52 -22.15
C GLY A 271 29.78 4.19 -20.92
N LEU A 272 29.22 3.00 -20.86
CA LEU A 272 28.33 2.53 -19.77
C LEU A 272 28.97 2.63 -18.37
N GLY A 273 30.31 2.76 -18.33
CA GLY A 273 31.07 2.90 -17.09
C GLY A 273 31.40 1.57 -16.46
N GLN A 274 31.62 1.59 -15.17
CA GLN A 274 31.96 0.43 -14.36
C GLN A 274 30.93 0.26 -13.24
N ASP A 275 30.68 -0.97 -12.87
CA ASP A 275 29.87 -1.36 -11.73
C ASP A 275 30.60 -1.09 -10.38
N ALA A 276 29.98 -1.46 -9.26
CA ALA A 276 30.58 -1.32 -7.93
C ALA A 276 31.87 -2.14 -7.77
N ASN A 277 32.10 -3.17 -8.58
CA ASN A 277 33.28 -4.00 -8.60
C ASN A 277 34.37 -3.49 -9.55
N LEU A 278 34.18 -2.32 -10.16
CA LEU A 278 35.06 -1.74 -11.19
C LEU A 278 35.12 -2.58 -12.48
N GLN A 279 34.13 -3.44 -12.72
CA GLN A 279 33.98 -4.19 -13.94
C GLN A 279 33.24 -3.35 -14.99
N ALA A 280 33.61 -3.47 -16.24
CA ALA A 280 32.87 -2.79 -17.30
C ALA A 280 31.44 -3.32 -17.39
N ILE A 281 30.48 -2.42 -17.46
CA ILE A 281 29.08 -2.78 -17.60
C ILE A 281 28.80 -3.27 -19.01
N ASP A 282 28.22 -4.47 -19.13
CA ASP A 282 27.83 -5.06 -20.40
C ASP A 282 26.64 -4.32 -21.02
N ARG A 283 26.45 -4.47 -22.33
CA ARG A 283 25.28 -3.94 -23.04
C ARG A 283 24.01 -4.70 -22.72
N ASN A 284 24.10 -6.02 -22.58
CA ASN A 284 22.97 -6.86 -22.27
C ASN A 284 22.77 -6.87 -20.75
N ARG A 285 21.77 -6.14 -20.28
CA ARG A 285 21.53 -5.92 -18.85
C ARG A 285 20.14 -6.39 -18.48
N ALA A 286 20.03 -7.05 -17.34
CA ALA A 286 18.75 -7.55 -16.83
C ALA A 286 18.62 -7.42 -15.31
N TYR A 287 17.38 -7.40 -14.89
CA TYR A 287 16.94 -7.42 -13.51
C TYR A 287 15.75 -8.35 -13.37
N ALA A 288 15.68 -9.11 -12.30
CA ALA A 288 14.53 -9.92 -11.95
C ALA A 288 14.36 -9.98 -10.44
N GLN A 289 13.14 -9.81 -9.96
CA GLN A 289 12.75 -9.97 -8.56
C GLN A 289 11.55 -10.91 -8.48
N LEU A 290 11.62 -11.88 -7.59
CA LEU A 290 10.53 -12.78 -7.22
C LEU A 290 10.25 -12.59 -5.74
N SER A 291 9.00 -12.34 -5.38
CA SER A 291 8.54 -12.30 -3.99
C SER A 291 7.35 -13.24 -3.77
N LEU A 292 7.37 -13.93 -2.65
CA LEU A 292 6.32 -14.85 -2.21
C LEU A 292 5.96 -14.53 -0.76
N THR A 293 4.67 -14.39 -0.49
CA THR A 293 4.11 -14.36 0.87
C THR A 293 2.96 -15.34 0.94
N ALA A 294 2.93 -16.20 1.95
CA ALA A 294 1.88 -17.18 2.10
C ALA A 294 1.52 -17.44 3.57
N ARG A 295 0.25 -17.65 3.84
CA ARG A 295 -0.27 -18.12 5.13
C ARG A 295 -1.07 -19.40 4.94
N PRO A 296 -0.39 -20.55 4.78
CA PRO A 296 -1.07 -21.83 4.54
C PRO A 296 -1.96 -22.29 5.69
N HIS A 297 -1.78 -21.70 6.87
CA HIS A 297 -2.61 -21.89 8.06
C HIS A 297 -2.47 -20.66 8.95
N SER A 298 -3.42 -20.39 9.85
CA SER A 298 -3.41 -19.22 10.75
C SER A 298 -2.13 -19.04 11.55
N ASN A 299 -1.42 -20.13 11.83
CA ASN A 299 -0.19 -20.16 12.63
C ASN A 299 1.09 -20.18 11.78
N TRP A 300 1.00 -20.27 10.46
CA TRP A 300 2.16 -20.34 9.59
C TRP A 300 2.27 -19.10 8.71
N HIS A 301 3.47 -18.59 8.65
CA HIS A 301 3.84 -17.51 7.74
C HIS A 301 5.06 -17.94 6.92
N ILE A 302 4.98 -17.77 5.61
CA ILE A 302 6.08 -18.04 4.68
C ILE A 302 6.33 -16.76 3.91
N SER A 303 7.58 -16.33 3.86
CA SER A 303 8.02 -15.23 3.01
C SER A 303 9.31 -15.60 2.28
N ALA A 304 9.43 -15.16 1.04
CA ALA A 304 10.66 -15.29 0.29
C ALA A 304 10.78 -14.12 -0.70
N VAL A 305 11.98 -13.59 -0.80
CA VAL A 305 12.34 -12.59 -1.82
C VAL A 305 13.68 -12.99 -2.39
N THR A 306 13.76 -13.00 -3.71
CA THR A 306 15.03 -13.13 -4.41
C THR A 306 15.11 -12.09 -5.53
N GLU A 307 16.25 -11.45 -5.61
CA GLU A 307 16.51 -10.34 -6.51
C GLU A 307 17.86 -10.53 -7.18
N ARG A 308 17.88 -10.52 -8.50
CA ARG A 308 19.08 -10.63 -9.30
C ARG A 308 19.22 -9.46 -10.23
N GLU A 309 20.39 -8.87 -10.19
CA GLU A 309 20.85 -7.82 -11.10
C GLU A 309 22.12 -8.31 -11.82
N ASP A 310 22.24 -7.99 -13.10
CA ASP A 310 23.47 -8.32 -13.84
C ASP A 310 24.62 -7.38 -13.47
N ASP A 311 24.30 -6.14 -13.07
CA ASP A 311 25.24 -5.14 -12.57
C ASP A 311 24.60 -4.24 -11.51
N SER A 312 25.42 -3.60 -10.67
CA SER A 312 24.96 -2.75 -9.55
C SER A 312 24.26 -1.45 -9.96
N GLU A 313 24.26 -1.14 -11.24
CA GLU A 313 23.76 0.14 -11.74
C GLU A 313 22.42 0.01 -12.47
N PHE A 314 21.91 -1.22 -12.69
CA PHE A 314 20.69 -1.44 -13.44
C PHE A 314 19.48 -0.73 -12.83
N LEU A 315 19.21 -0.99 -11.53
CA LEU A 315 18.10 -0.35 -10.82
C LEU A 315 18.26 1.17 -10.75
N ARG A 316 19.49 1.62 -10.49
CA ARG A 316 19.79 3.05 -10.42
C ARG A 316 19.57 3.77 -11.74
N ASP A 317 19.88 3.13 -12.87
CA ASP A 317 19.72 3.71 -14.20
C ASP A 317 18.26 3.69 -14.65
N PHE A 318 17.54 2.56 -14.49
CA PHE A 318 16.26 2.32 -15.14
C PHE A 318 15.05 2.18 -14.20
N LYS A 319 15.31 1.86 -12.93
CA LYS A 319 14.28 1.60 -11.91
C LYS A 319 14.58 2.41 -10.64
N ARG A 320 14.76 3.72 -10.81
CA ARG A 320 15.22 4.60 -9.72
C ARG A 320 14.31 4.63 -8.52
N GLU A 321 13.02 4.51 -8.72
CA GLU A 321 12.04 4.52 -7.63
C GLU A 321 12.26 3.31 -6.73
N GLU A 322 12.44 2.13 -7.30
CA GLU A 322 12.78 0.89 -6.61
C GLU A 322 14.16 0.99 -5.92
N TYR A 323 15.16 1.52 -6.63
CA TYR A 323 16.52 1.73 -6.08
C TYR A 323 16.51 2.60 -4.82
N TYR A 324 15.72 3.68 -4.80
CA TYR A 324 15.68 4.58 -3.64
C TYR A 324 14.83 4.06 -2.49
N GLN A 325 13.89 3.15 -2.76
CA GLN A 325 13.09 2.51 -1.72
C GLN A 325 13.84 1.39 -1.03
N SER A 326 14.67 0.65 -1.75
CA SER A 326 15.44 -0.47 -1.21
C SER A 326 16.85 -0.46 -1.81
N GLN A 327 17.83 0.06 -1.07
CA GLN A 327 19.23 0.09 -1.49
C GLN A 327 19.98 -1.20 -1.17
N TRP A 328 19.30 -2.21 -0.64
CA TRP A 328 19.88 -3.48 -0.22
C TRP A 328 19.20 -4.63 -0.94
N ASN A 329 19.98 -5.52 -1.51
CA ASN A 329 19.48 -6.75 -2.08
C ASN A 329 18.91 -7.65 -1.00
N GLN A 330 17.60 -7.91 -1.06
CA GLN A 330 16.88 -8.72 -0.09
C GLN A 330 16.72 -10.15 -0.64
N ASN A 331 17.78 -10.96 -0.52
CA ASN A 331 17.68 -12.36 -0.87
C ASN A 331 17.52 -13.19 0.40
N HIS A 332 16.27 -13.51 0.73
CA HIS A 332 15.95 -14.30 1.91
C HIS A 332 14.73 -15.20 1.68
N ALA A 333 14.64 -16.24 2.46
CA ALA A 333 13.44 -17.03 2.61
C ALA A 333 13.25 -17.37 4.08
N GLU A 334 12.01 -17.35 4.55
CA GLU A 334 11.65 -17.58 5.94
C GLU A 334 10.34 -18.38 6.03
N ILE A 335 10.31 -19.32 6.97
CA ILE A 335 9.11 -20.04 7.39
C ILE A 335 9.00 -19.88 8.89
N THR A 336 7.91 -19.27 9.34
CA THR A 336 7.63 -19.05 10.76
C THR A 336 6.36 -19.77 11.18
N TYR A 337 6.44 -20.46 12.30
CA TYR A 337 5.31 -21.02 13.02
C TYR A 337 5.07 -20.25 14.30
N GLU A 338 3.88 -19.70 14.49
CA GLU A 338 3.46 -18.97 15.68
C GLU A 338 2.47 -19.81 16.49
N GLY A 339 2.95 -20.44 17.56
CA GLY A 339 2.15 -21.13 18.55
C GLY A 339 1.63 -20.18 19.63
N ARG A 340 0.82 -20.69 20.57
CA ARG A 340 0.32 -19.87 21.71
C ARG A 340 1.40 -19.45 22.69
N ALA A 341 2.42 -20.28 22.89
CA ALA A 341 3.46 -20.08 23.88
C ALA A 341 4.88 -20.10 23.29
N TYR A 342 5.02 -20.36 22.03
CA TYR A 342 6.32 -20.42 21.36
C TYR A 342 6.20 -20.07 19.88
N SER A 343 7.28 -19.58 19.31
CA SER A 343 7.49 -19.40 17.88
C SER A 343 8.70 -20.17 17.40
N ILE A 344 8.65 -20.64 16.17
CA ILE A 344 9.78 -21.28 15.48
C ILE A 344 9.92 -20.61 14.13
N SER A 345 11.08 -20.05 13.86
CA SER A 345 11.43 -19.47 12.57
C SER A 345 12.64 -20.21 11.99
N VAL A 346 12.57 -20.53 10.73
CA VAL A 346 13.70 -21.01 9.94
C VAL A 346 13.86 -20.09 8.76
N SER A 347 14.97 -19.42 8.68
CA SER A 347 15.26 -18.50 7.58
C SER A 347 16.60 -18.78 6.95
N THR A 348 16.78 -18.25 5.76
CA THR A 348 18.03 -18.27 5.03
C THR A 348 18.20 -16.95 4.31
N GLN A 349 19.41 -16.42 4.32
CA GLN A 349 19.82 -15.23 3.58
C GLN A 349 21.08 -15.55 2.80
N TRP A 350 21.10 -15.22 1.52
CA TRP A 350 22.20 -15.58 0.62
C TRP A 350 22.56 -14.45 -0.31
N GLN A 351 23.82 -14.43 -0.76
CA GLN A 351 24.29 -13.50 -1.78
C GLN A 351 23.88 -13.98 -3.17
N MET A 352 23.03 -13.20 -3.86
CA MET A 352 22.65 -13.46 -5.24
C MET A 352 23.47 -12.60 -6.22
N ASN A 353 23.76 -11.38 -5.82
CA ASN A 353 24.45 -10.38 -6.62
C ASN A 353 25.89 -10.21 -6.10
N GLN A 354 26.86 -10.25 -7.02
CA GLN A 354 28.29 -10.22 -6.71
C GLN A 354 28.85 -8.79 -6.60
N HIS A 355 28.07 -7.80 -6.28
CA HIS A 355 28.54 -6.42 -6.11
C HIS A 355 28.39 -5.91 -4.65
N GLU A 356 27.87 -6.73 -3.78
CA GLU A 356 27.72 -6.43 -2.36
C GLU A 356 28.38 -7.50 -1.48
N ALA A 357 29.23 -7.06 -0.57
CA ALA A 357 29.73 -7.95 0.47
C ALA A 357 28.62 -8.19 1.52
N MET A 358 28.41 -9.44 1.90
CA MET A 358 27.42 -9.77 2.91
C MET A 358 27.82 -10.98 3.76
N VAL A 359 27.19 -11.09 4.91
CA VAL A 359 27.25 -12.30 5.75
C VAL A 359 25.99 -13.12 5.46
N GLU A 360 26.18 -14.22 4.71
CA GLU A 360 25.10 -15.19 4.50
C GLU A 360 24.75 -15.90 5.80
N SER A 361 23.49 -16.25 5.98
CA SER A 361 23.02 -17.13 7.07
C SER A 361 22.24 -18.30 6.48
N ILE A 362 22.84 -19.50 6.45
CA ILE A 362 22.26 -20.68 5.80
C ILE A 362 22.56 -21.94 6.63
N PRO A 363 21.62 -22.47 7.44
CA PRO A 363 20.36 -21.86 7.85
C PRO A 363 20.51 -20.91 9.04
N PHE A 364 19.47 -20.13 9.31
CA PHE A 364 19.23 -19.47 10.56
C PHE A 364 17.96 -20.09 11.18
N VAL A 365 18.05 -20.63 12.38
CA VAL A 365 16.93 -21.23 13.11
C VAL A 365 16.75 -20.45 14.41
N ASP A 366 15.53 -20.01 14.66
CA ASP A 366 15.18 -19.29 15.87
C ASP A 366 13.95 -19.93 16.53
N ILE A 367 14.07 -20.25 17.81
CA ILE A 367 13.00 -20.83 18.61
C ILE A 367 12.86 -19.99 19.86
N GLU A 368 11.74 -19.37 20.05
CA GLU A 368 11.44 -18.55 21.21
C GLU A 368 10.20 -19.04 21.93
N SER A 369 10.27 -19.11 23.25
CA SER A 369 9.05 -19.22 24.06
C SER A 369 8.63 -17.84 24.53
N GLY A 370 7.32 -17.55 24.47
CA GLY A 370 6.74 -16.43 25.21
C GLY A 370 6.83 -16.66 26.72
N PRO A 371 6.46 -15.67 27.54
CA PRO A 371 6.45 -15.82 29.00
C PRO A 371 5.41 -16.86 29.40
N VAL A 372 5.89 -17.98 29.92
CA VAL A 372 5.07 -19.08 30.47
C VAL A 372 4.99 -18.95 31.99
N ASP A 373 3.78 -18.85 32.54
CA ASP A 373 3.56 -18.79 33.99
C ASP A 373 3.71 -20.21 34.59
N LEU A 374 4.72 -20.38 35.40
CA LEU A 374 4.91 -21.57 36.24
C LEU A 374 5.03 -21.15 37.71
N ALA A 375 4.02 -21.44 38.51
CA ALA A 375 3.93 -21.10 39.92
C ALA A 375 4.10 -19.58 40.23
N GLY A 376 3.62 -18.72 39.38
CA GLY A 376 3.70 -17.27 39.53
C GLY A 376 5.04 -16.66 39.14
N LEU A 377 5.89 -17.44 38.45
CA LEU A 377 7.09 -16.99 37.79
C LEU A 377 6.88 -17.07 36.27
N TYR A 378 7.29 -16.03 35.58
CA TYR A 378 7.25 -16.00 34.12
C TYR A 378 8.58 -16.42 33.53
N HIS A 379 8.55 -17.46 32.70
CA HIS A 379 9.73 -18.08 32.10
C HIS A 379 9.75 -17.81 30.61
N THR A 380 10.83 -17.28 30.09
CA THR A 380 11.08 -17.07 28.65
C THR A 380 12.37 -17.80 28.28
N SER A 381 12.37 -18.49 27.14
CA SER A 381 13.56 -19.18 26.62
C SER A 381 13.74 -18.91 25.14
N SER A 382 14.99 -18.91 24.70
CA SER A 382 15.33 -18.77 23.28
C SER A 382 16.47 -19.73 22.92
N LEU A 383 16.37 -20.27 21.71
CA LEU A 383 17.43 -21.03 21.05
C LEU A 383 17.60 -20.49 19.62
N ASN A 384 18.78 -19.99 19.34
CA ASN A 384 19.12 -19.47 18.03
C ASN A 384 20.34 -20.22 17.49
N TYR A 385 20.25 -20.71 16.26
CA TYR A 385 21.37 -21.32 15.54
C TYR A 385 21.53 -20.64 14.19
N ALA A 386 22.77 -20.27 13.85
CA ALA A 386 23.11 -19.70 12.57
C ALA A 386 24.40 -20.32 12.02
N HIS A 387 24.38 -20.74 10.78
CA HIS A 387 25.60 -20.97 10.01
C HIS A 387 25.87 -19.75 9.13
N LEU A 388 26.93 -19.01 9.50
CA LEU A 388 27.28 -17.72 8.90
C LEU A 388 28.47 -17.92 7.96
N VAL A 389 28.37 -17.31 6.77
CA VAL A 389 29.44 -17.33 5.76
C VAL A 389 29.66 -15.90 5.29
N ASN A 390 30.86 -15.39 5.51
CA ASN A 390 31.25 -14.07 5.02
C ASN A 390 31.64 -14.19 3.55
N ARG A 391 30.90 -13.48 2.68
CA ARG A 391 31.22 -13.33 1.27
C ARG A 391 31.61 -11.91 0.96
N ASP A 392 32.64 -11.78 0.16
CA ASP A 392 33.01 -10.48 -0.38
C ASP A 392 32.13 -10.11 -1.60
N ARG A 393 32.36 -8.91 -2.12
CA ARG A 393 31.64 -8.41 -3.27
C ARG A 393 31.91 -9.14 -4.60
N TRP A 394 32.88 -10.06 -4.62
CA TRP A 394 33.16 -10.92 -5.78
C TRP A 394 32.55 -12.32 -5.62
N GLY A 395 31.87 -12.59 -4.50
CA GLY A 395 31.26 -13.87 -4.20
C GLY A 395 32.21 -14.88 -3.57
N GLU A 396 33.45 -14.48 -3.25
CA GLU A 396 34.42 -15.37 -2.60
C GLU A 396 34.10 -15.56 -1.12
N ARG A 397 34.27 -16.78 -0.65
CA ARG A 397 34.07 -17.14 0.75
C ARG A 397 35.32 -16.83 1.54
N ASN A 398 35.27 -15.80 2.37
CA ASN A 398 36.42 -15.41 3.22
C ASN A 398 36.46 -16.16 4.54
N ALA A 399 35.32 -16.43 5.17
CA ALA A 399 35.25 -17.13 6.44
C ALA A 399 33.89 -17.80 6.64
N SER A 400 33.82 -18.78 7.52
CA SER A 400 32.54 -19.35 8.00
C SER A 400 32.57 -19.66 9.47
N LEU A 401 31.38 -19.62 10.10
CA LEU A 401 31.19 -19.75 11.52
C LEU A 401 29.82 -20.35 11.82
N GLY A 402 29.76 -21.41 12.62
CA GLY A 402 28.55 -21.84 13.28
C GLY A 402 28.37 -21.06 14.60
N ARG A 403 27.17 -20.53 14.84
CA ARG A 403 26.82 -19.83 16.08
C ARG A 403 25.57 -20.41 16.71
N THR A 404 25.65 -20.82 17.97
CA THR A 404 24.50 -21.24 18.76
C THR A 404 24.35 -20.32 19.96
N ASN A 405 23.15 -19.78 20.16
CA ASN A 405 22.78 -19.00 21.34
C ASN A 405 21.66 -19.70 22.09
N LEU A 406 21.85 -19.88 23.39
CA LEU A 406 20.83 -20.34 24.31
C LEU A 406 20.53 -19.22 25.30
N GLY A 407 19.27 -18.84 25.39
CA GLY A 407 18.81 -17.81 26.30
C GLY A 407 17.70 -18.30 27.22
N TYR A 408 17.73 -17.82 28.46
CA TYR A 408 16.69 -18.10 29.44
C TYR A 408 16.50 -16.92 30.37
N LYS A 409 15.25 -16.53 30.63
CA LYS A 409 14.88 -15.46 31.56
C LYS A 409 13.77 -15.93 32.48
N VAL A 410 13.84 -15.55 33.74
CA VAL A 410 12.76 -15.70 34.71
C VAL A 410 12.50 -14.35 35.35
N GLU A 411 11.23 -14.00 35.52
CA GLU A 411 10.80 -12.77 36.15
C GLU A 411 9.54 -12.95 36.98
N LYS A 412 9.35 -12.06 37.98
CA LYS A 412 8.21 -12.11 38.88
C LYS A 412 7.62 -10.72 39.11
N PRO A 413 6.64 -10.28 38.30
CA PRO A 413 5.92 -9.03 38.58
C PRO A 413 5.18 -9.11 39.90
N ILE A 414 5.52 -8.20 40.81
CA ILE A 414 4.90 -8.10 42.17
C ILE A 414 4.19 -6.75 42.24
N GLN A 415 2.90 -6.76 42.37
CA GLN A 415 2.15 -5.56 42.65
C GLN A 415 2.24 -5.19 44.11
N ILE A 416 3.03 -4.17 44.47
CA ILE A 416 3.20 -3.69 45.84
C ILE A 416 1.92 -2.98 46.31
N ASN A 417 1.34 -2.16 45.43
CA ASN A 417 0.06 -1.49 45.68
C ASN A 417 -0.65 -1.21 44.33
N LYS A 418 -1.81 -0.55 44.36
CA LYS A 418 -2.59 -0.27 43.13
C LYS A 418 -1.85 0.53 42.02
N GLY A 419 -0.72 1.15 42.34
CA GLY A 419 0.01 2.01 41.38
C GLY A 419 1.47 1.65 41.20
N ILE A 420 2.04 0.67 41.98
CA ILE A 420 3.47 0.35 41.95
C ILE A 420 3.65 -1.13 41.65
N ILE A 421 4.42 -1.41 40.59
CA ILE A 421 4.83 -2.74 40.16
C ILE A 421 6.34 -2.85 40.36
N PHE A 422 6.78 -3.90 41.03
CA PHE A 422 8.17 -4.29 41.21
C PHE A 422 8.41 -5.61 40.50
N ASN A 423 9.38 -5.69 39.60
CA ASN A 423 9.65 -6.86 38.79
C ASN A 423 11.14 -7.26 38.88
N PRO A 424 11.54 -8.15 39.79
CA PRO A 424 12.85 -8.74 39.77
C PRO A 424 12.96 -9.76 38.64
N SER A 425 14.10 -9.80 37.96
CA SER A 425 14.42 -10.74 36.88
C SER A 425 15.81 -11.29 36.99
N TRP A 426 15.98 -12.49 36.45
CA TRP A 426 17.26 -13.11 36.22
C TRP A 426 17.28 -13.69 34.81
N ALA A 427 18.41 -13.51 34.10
CA ALA A 427 18.57 -14.06 32.77
C ALA A 427 19.96 -14.70 32.62
N PHE A 428 20.00 -15.64 31.71
CA PHE A 428 21.22 -16.37 31.35
C PHE A 428 21.29 -16.47 29.83
N ARG A 429 22.48 -16.29 29.25
CA ARG A 429 22.73 -16.48 27.83
C ARG A 429 24.06 -17.18 27.61
N GLN A 430 24.04 -18.28 26.89
CA GLN A 430 25.21 -19.00 26.44
C GLN A 430 25.37 -18.89 24.94
N GLN A 431 26.59 -18.61 24.49
CA GLN A 431 26.95 -18.51 23.08
C GLN A 431 28.07 -19.49 22.80
N ILE A 432 27.92 -20.27 21.73
CA ILE A 432 28.91 -21.25 21.25
C ILE A 432 29.23 -20.86 19.82
N TYR A 433 30.49 -20.77 19.49
CA TYR A 433 31.02 -20.42 18.20
C TYR A 433 31.91 -21.55 17.69
N ASP A 434 31.50 -22.16 16.57
CA ASP A 434 32.22 -23.23 15.92
C ASP A 434 32.93 -22.68 14.68
N PHE A 435 34.24 -22.51 14.78
CA PHE A 435 35.12 -22.17 13.68
C PHE A 435 35.58 -23.44 12.96
N SER A 436 36.10 -23.31 11.74
CA SER A 436 36.57 -24.47 10.95
C SER A 436 37.64 -25.32 11.66
N GLN A 437 38.39 -24.78 12.61
CA GLN A 437 39.52 -25.48 13.31
C GLN A 437 39.44 -25.40 14.84
N SER A 438 38.50 -24.69 15.40
CA SER A 438 38.37 -24.49 16.86
C SER A 438 36.94 -24.15 17.23
N SER A 439 36.60 -24.33 18.50
CA SER A 439 35.36 -23.81 19.06
C SER A 439 35.66 -22.88 20.22
N SER A 440 34.83 -21.86 20.38
CA SER A 440 34.87 -20.94 21.51
C SER A 440 33.48 -20.84 22.15
N HIS A 441 33.42 -20.56 23.43
CA HIS A 441 32.16 -20.36 24.12
C HIS A 441 32.26 -19.21 25.10
N ARG A 442 31.14 -18.55 25.36
CA ARG A 442 30.99 -17.56 26.41
C ARG A 442 29.59 -17.64 27.02
N ALA A 443 29.51 -17.33 28.29
CA ALA A 443 28.23 -17.30 28.98
C ALA A 443 28.09 -16.03 29.83
N TYR A 444 26.88 -15.45 29.82
CA TYR A 444 26.51 -14.28 30.58
C TYR A 444 25.37 -14.60 31.54
N ALA A 445 25.40 -13.97 32.72
CA ALA A 445 24.23 -13.88 33.58
C ALA A 445 23.85 -12.42 33.77
N GLU A 446 22.55 -12.17 33.87
CA GLU A 446 22.00 -10.84 34.10
C GLU A 446 21.06 -10.86 35.31
N TYR A 447 21.20 -9.87 36.16
CA TYR A 447 20.30 -9.59 37.28
C TYR A 447 19.56 -8.28 36.96
N GLY A 448 18.25 -8.34 37.03
CA GLY A 448 17.39 -7.22 36.69
C GLY A 448 16.41 -6.86 37.81
N VAL A 449 16.12 -5.58 37.90
CA VAL A 449 15.04 -5.04 38.73
C VAL A 449 14.35 -3.93 37.99
N ASP A 450 13.03 -4.01 37.87
CA ASP A 450 12.18 -2.93 37.35
C ASP A 450 11.23 -2.44 38.44
N LEU A 451 11.08 -1.14 38.51
CA LEU A 451 10.08 -0.47 39.34
C LEU A 451 9.29 0.48 38.45
N GLN A 452 7.99 0.29 38.41
CA GLN A 452 7.10 1.12 37.59
C GLN A 452 5.96 1.67 38.43
N THR A 453 5.60 2.93 38.20
CA THR A 453 4.40 3.54 38.77
C THR A 453 3.66 4.33 37.72
N THR A 454 2.33 4.29 37.75
CA THR A 454 1.47 5.03 36.82
C THR A 454 0.54 5.94 37.63
N LEU A 455 0.63 7.21 37.36
CA LEU A 455 -0.26 8.23 37.91
C LEU A 455 -1.26 8.61 36.82
N HIS A 456 -2.51 8.84 37.18
CA HIS A 456 -3.53 9.29 36.23
C HIS A 456 -4.39 10.41 36.83
N ARG A 457 -4.83 11.29 35.95
CA ARG A 457 -5.74 12.38 36.34
C ARG A 457 -6.71 12.69 35.20
N HIS A 458 -7.97 12.84 35.56
CA HIS A 458 -9.02 13.30 34.66
C HIS A 458 -9.18 14.80 34.81
N TYR A 459 -9.35 15.48 33.67
CA TYR A 459 -9.65 16.89 33.59
C TYR A 459 -10.95 17.12 32.85
N SER A 460 -11.80 17.97 33.39
CA SER A 460 -12.99 18.47 32.70
C SER A 460 -12.60 19.77 32.00
N VAL A 461 -12.17 19.67 30.78
CA VAL A 461 -11.76 20.78 29.93
C VAL A 461 -12.66 20.78 28.70
N GLN A 462 -13.28 21.93 28.40
CA GLN A 462 -14.07 22.08 27.17
C GLN A 462 -13.40 23.12 26.27
N SER A 463 -13.10 22.70 25.04
CA SER A 463 -12.55 23.56 24.01
C SER A 463 -13.05 23.13 22.65
N ASN A 464 -13.84 23.96 22.01
CA ASN A 464 -14.28 23.72 20.64
C ASN A 464 -13.13 23.87 19.63
N THR A 465 -12.20 24.79 19.90
CA THR A 465 -11.03 25.01 19.02
C THR A 465 -10.10 23.81 18.97
N TRP A 466 -9.93 23.11 20.09
CA TRP A 466 -9.08 21.93 20.19
C TRP A 466 -9.88 20.63 20.20
N GLU A 467 -11.21 20.71 20.02
CA GLU A 467 -12.09 19.54 20.00
C GLU A 467 -11.89 18.64 21.24
N VAL A 468 -11.97 19.23 22.44
CA VAL A 468 -11.79 18.54 23.72
C VAL A 468 -12.98 18.79 24.61
N GLU A 469 -13.63 17.75 25.10
CA GLU A 469 -14.67 17.77 26.14
C GLU A 469 -14.11 17.30 27.48
N LYS A 470 -13.23 16.33 27.48
CA LYS A 470 -12.60 15.74 28.65
C LYS A 470 -11.19 15.33 28.30
N ALA A 471 -10.28 15.37 29.25
CA ALA A 471 -8.92 14.87 29.07
C ALA A 471 -8.54 13.88 30.17
N LEU A 472 -7.74 12.87 29.78
CA LEU A 472 -7.09 11.93 30.68
C LEU A 472 -5.57 12.05 30.51
N HIS A 473 -4.89 12.40 31.59
CA HIS A 473 -3.44 12.44 31.64
C HIS A 473 -2.94 11.21 32.38
N LEU A 474 -2.06 10.45 31.73
CA LEU A 474 -1.32 9.34 32.30
C LEU A 474 0.16 9.74 32.36
N SER A 475 0.76 9.58 33.53
CA SER A 475 2.19 9.78 33.72
C SER A 475 2.79 8.52 34.31
N ARG A 476 3.67 7.86 33.57
CA ARG A 476 4.33 6.62 33.96
C ARG A 476 5.78 6.89 34.23
N PHE A 477 6.25 6.54 35.43
CA PHE A 477 7.65 6.58 35.82
C PHE A 477 8.17 5.14 35.89
N SER A 478 9.34 4.92 35.35
CA SER A 478 10.03 3.63 35.39
C SER A 478 11.48 3.81 35.83
N PHE A 479 11.93 2.88 36.64
CA PHE A 479 13.31 2.69 37.01
C PHE A 479 13.65 1.25 36.63
N ALA A 480 14.73 1.05 35.88
CA ALA A 480 15.23 -0.27 35.58
C ALA A 480 16.74 -0.35 35.90
N TYR A 481 17.14 -1.42 36.50
CA TYR A 481 18.55 -1.75 36.75
C TYR A 481 18.86 -3.08 36.07
N ARG A 482 19.99 -3.16 35.38
CA ARG A 482 20.52 -4.39 34.80
C ARG A 482 22.02 -4.48 35.09
N GLN A 483 22.43 -5.65 35.57
CA GLN A 483 23.84 -6.01 35.69
C GLN A 483 24.07 -7.30 34.94
N THR A 484 24.88 -7.23 33.88
CA THR A 484 25.29 -8.37 33.05
C THR A 484 26.74 -8.69 33.31
N ASP A 485 27.01 -9.91 33.82
CA ASP A 485 28.33 -10.41 34.13
C ASP A 485 28.72 -11.56 33.19
N LEU A 486 29.97 -11.60 32.76
CA LEU A 486 30.56 -12.72 32.03
C LEU A 486 30.92 -13.83 33.02
N LEU A 487 30.30 -14.99 32.87
CA LEU A 487 30.56 -16.15 33.72
C LEU A 487 31.75 -16.98 33.24
N THR A 488 31.84 -17.18 31.90
CA THR A 488 32.91 -17.97 31.28
C THR A 488 33.22 -17.44 29.88
N GLY A 489 34.44 -17.71 29.41
CA GLY A 489 34.88 -17.36 28.06
C GLY A 489 35.49 -15.96 27.94
N GLU A 490 35.76 -15.54 26.73
CA GLU A 490 36.38 -14.24 26.41
C GLU A 490 35.33 -13.21 26.00
N GLN A 491 35.43 -12.00 26.56
CA GLN A 491 34.54 -10.90 26.22
C GLN A 491 34.75 -10.41 24.78
N ASN A 492 36.03 -10.24 24.39
CA ASN A 492 36.42 -9.76 23.06
C ASN A 492 36.83 -10.93 22.18
N LEU A 493 35.84 -11.69 21.72
CA LEU A 493 36.09 -12.78 20.79
C LEU A 493 36.44 -12.20 19.42
N ALA A 494 37.59 -12.59 18.85
CA ALA A 494 37.96 -12.20 17.49
C ALA A 494 37.12 -13.00 16.49
N LEU A 495 36.03 -12.40 16.04
CA LEU A 495 35.20 -12.99 15.00
C LEU A 495 35.81 -12.74 13.64
N PRO A 496 35.70 -13.69 12.67
CA PRO A 496 36.28 -13.54 11.33
C PRO A 496 35.59 -12.47 10.49
N PHE A 497 34.46 -11.95 10.97
CA PHE A 497 33.74 -10.83 10.39
C PHE A 497 32.99 -10.11 11.50
N SER A 498 33.01 -8.82 11.47
CA SER A 498 32.13 -7.98 12.29
C SER A 498 31.16 -7.33 11.32
N PRO A 499 29.84 -7.43 11.53
CA PRO A 499 28.93 -6.53 10.86
C PRO A 499 29.37 -5.09 11.16
N PRO A 500 29.26 -4.17 10.20
CA PRO A 500 29.59 -2.77 10.47
C PRO A 500 28.83 -2.36 11.71
N ARG A 501 29.51 -1.68 12.64
CA ARG A 501 28.87 -1.10 13.83
C ARG A 501 27.79 -0.16 13.32
N GLN A 502 26.56 -0.62 13.30
CA GLN A 502 25.44 0.30 13.12
C GLN A 502 25.40 1.14 14.39
N ILE A 503 25.53 2.44 14.24
CA ILE A 503 25.25 3.34 15.35
C ILE A 503 23.78 3.13 15.69
N ASP A 504 23.53 2.48 16.83
CA ASP A 504 22.16 2.28 17.29
C ASP A 504 21.55 3.62 17.64
N LEU A 505 20.75 4.15 16.73
CA LEU A 505 20.05 5.42 16.87
C LEU A 505 18.82 5.30 17.78
N ASN A 506 18.44 4.08 18.13
CA ASN A 506 17.27 3.77 18.93
C ASN A 506 17.63 3.63 20.42
N LEU A 507 16.61 3.47 21.23
CA LEU A 507 16.76 3.11 22.64
C LEU A 507 17.41 1.72 22.73
N ALA A 508 18.55 1.62 23.39
CA ALA A 508 19.27 0.36 23.51
C ALA A 508 18.42 -0.71 24.22
N PRO A 509 18.49 -1.98 23.81
CA PRO A 509 17.81 -3.07 24.47
C PRO A 509 18.18 -3.15 25.94
N LEU A 510 17.20 -3.35 26.79
CA LEU A 510 17.42 -3.38 28.25
C LEU A 510 17.88 -4.77 28.70
N ASP A 511 17.11 -5.79 28.32
CA ASP A 511 17.33 -7.16 28.79
C ASP A 511 18.36 -7.91 27.93
N LEU A 512 19.11 -8.83 28.56
CA LEU A 512 20.11 -9.65 27.89
C LEU A 512 19.57 -10.44 26.71
N LEU A 513 18.33 -10.90 26.80
CA LEU A 513 17.68 -11.67 25.72
C LEU A 513 17.21 -10.82 24.57
N ASP A 514 16.91 -9.55 24.78
CA ASP A 514 16.42 -8.63 23.73
C ASP A 514 17.54 -8.12 22.80
N HIS A 515 18.81 -8.43 23.12
CA HIS A 515 19.95 -8.07 22.27
C HIS A 515 19.99 -8.93 21.02
N GLN A 516 19.63 -8.36 19.90
CA GLN A 516 19.73 -8.98 18.57
C GLN A 516 21.18 -9.06 18.07
N GLU A 517 22.02 -8.08 18.45
CA GLU A 517 23.44 -8.09 18.14
C GLU A 517 24.18 -9.09 19.06
N HIS A 518 24.04 -10.36 18.71
CA HIS A 518 24.58 -11.46 19.52
C HIS A 518 26.09 -11.37 19.77
N ASP A 519 26.82 -10.79 18.82
CA ASP A 519 28.26 -10.84 18.79
C ASP A 519 28.94 -9.72 19.60
N HIS A 520 28.20 -8.65 19.91
CA HIS A 520 28.71 -7.45 20.62
C HIS A 520 28.30 -7.38 22.10
N LEU A 521 27.89 -8.49 22.68
CA LEU A 521 27.57 -8.53 24.12
C LEU A 521 28.79 -8.26 24.97
N THR A 522 28.66 -7.34 25.90
CA THR A 522 29.71 -6.99 26.88
C THR A 522 29.16 -7.02 28.29
N LYS A 523 30.06 -7.14 29.27
CA LYS A 523 29.71 -6.88 30.67
C LYS A 523 29.21 -5.45 30.78
N ARG A 524 28.12 -5.24 31.51
CA ARG A 524 27.57 -3.91 31.70
C ARG A 524 26.81 -3.78 33.01
N LYS A 525 26.75 -2.58 33.52
CA LYS A 525 25.75 -2.15 34.49
C LYS A 525 24.99 -0.98 33.87
N LEU A 526 23.68 -1.09 33.85
CA LEU A 526 22.80 -0.10 33.27
C LEU A 526 21.72 0.28 34.28
N VAL A 527 21.57 1.57 34.51
CA VAL A 527 20.40 2.15 35.18
C VAL A 527 19.64 2.95 34.12
N ARG A 528 18.38 2.63 33.88
CA ARG A 528 17.49 3.39 33.04
C ARG A 528 16.40 4.07 33.86
N LEU A 529 16.28 5.37 33.74
CA LEU A 529 15.20 6.16 34.28
C LEU A 529 14.25 6.48 33.12
N GLY A 530 12.98 6.18 33.26
CA GLY A 530 11.98 6.44 32.20
C GLY A 530 10.85 7.32 32.74
N TRP A 531 10.42 8.25 31.89
CA TRP A 531 9.23 9.05 32.10
C TRP A 531 8.41 9.10 30.81
N GLU A 532 7.20 8.54 30.88
CA GLU A 532 6.26 8.54 29.77
C GLU A 532 5.02 9.32 30.15
N ASN A 533 4.64 10.28 29.28
CA ASN A 533 3.45 11.09 29.43
C ASN A 533 2.50 10.85 28.25
N LEU A 534 1.26 10.56 28.59
CA LEU A 534 0.18 10.36 27.63
C LEU A 534 -0.98 11.30 28.01
N LEU A 535 -1.37 12.15 27.08
CA LEU A 535 -2.58 12.98 27.23
C LEU A 535 -3.59 12.56 26.16
N PHE A 536 -4.70 12.01 26.63
CA PHE A 536 -5.83 11.67 25.77
C PHE A 536 -6.92 12.73 25.90
N ALA A 537 -7.54 13.09 24.80
CA ALA A 537 -8.75 13.89 24.78
C ALA A 537 -9.93 13.08 24.27
N LYS A 538 -11.10 13.43 24.74
CA LYS A 538 -12.37 12.89 24.24
C LYS A 538 -13.17 14.01 23.59
N TRP A 539 -13.67 13.75 22.36
CA TRP A 539 -14.53 14.65 21.60
C TRP A 539 -15.59 13.86 20.85
N ASN A 540 -16.86 14.24 20.95
CA ASN A 540 -17.98 13.57 20.29
C ASN A 540 -17.99 12.04 20.49
N GLY A 541 -17.60 11.57 21.68
CA GLY A 541 -17.54 10.14 22.00
C GLY A 541 -16.27 9.41 21.56
N ALA A 542 -15.47 9.97 20.66
CA ALA A 542 -14.18 9.42 20.23
C ALA A 542 -13.05 9.86 21.17
N SER A 543 -12.06 8.99 21.39
CA SER A 543 -10.85 9.32 22.15
C SER A 543 -9.66 9.41 21.20
N ARG A 544 -8.83 10.42 21.36
CA ARG A 544 -7.57 10.59 20.62
C ARG A 544 -6.41 10.92 21.55
N GLU A 545 -5.22 10.54 21.17
CA GLU A 545 -3.98 10.89 21.84
C GLU A 545 -3.53 12.28 21.36
N ILE A 546 -3.40 13.23 22.30
CA ILE A 546 -2.91 14.59 22.01
C ILE A 546 -1.40 14.68 22.22
N ILE A 547 -0.90 14.10 23.30
CA ILE A 547 0.52 14.13 23.65
C ILE A 547 0.95 12.71 24.00
N HIS A 548 2.03 12.28 23.34
CA HIS A 548 2.80 11.12 23.74
C HIS A 548 4.26 11.54 23.84
N SER A 549 4.80 11.58 25.04
CA SER A 549 6.20 11.93 25.28
C SER A 549 6.86 10.86 26.10
N ARG A 550 8.00 10.37 25.63
CA ARG A 550 8.87 9.40 26.31
C ARG A 550 10.23 10.01 26.48
N ILE A 551 10.74 9.97 27.67
CA ILE A 551 12.08 10.42 28.02
C ILE A 551 12.74 9.27 28.78
N PHE A 552 13.88 8.81 28.30
CA PHE A 552 14.70 7.80 28.97
C PHE A 552 16.11 8.34 29.18
N TYR A 553 16.65 8.07 30.35
CA TYR A 553 18.00 8.41 30.68
C TYR A 553 18.77 7.13 31.12
N ASP A 554 19.76 6.78 30.31
CA ASP A 554 20.59 5.60 30.53
C ASP A 554 21.93 6.01 31.15
N LEU A 555 22.18 5.48 32.33
CA LEU A 555 23.46 5.55 33.05
C LEU A 555 24.18 4.22 32.85
N TRP A 556 25.15 4.23 31.96
CA TRP A 556 25.99 3.07 31.72
C TRP A 556 27.19 3.11 32.64
N HIS A 557 27.54 1.96 33.20
CA HIS A 557 28.76 1.73 33.89
C HIS A 557 29.45 0.53 33.24
N ALA A 558 30.35 0.77 32.33
CA ALA A 558 31.11 -0.26 31.64
C ALA A 558 32.32 -0.67 32.44
N ASP A 559 32.75 -1.92 32.31
CA ASP A 559 34.00 -2.40 32.89
C ASP A 559 35.20 -1.74 32.18
N GLN A 560 36.33 -1.60 32.82
CA GLN A 560 37.59 -0.89 32.50
C GLN A 560 38.06 -0.85 31.02
N SER A 561 37.31 -1.38 30.08
CA SER A 561 37.64 -1.44 28.65
C SER A 561 37.18 -0.24 27.82
N MET A 562 36.32 0.65 28.36
CA MET A 562 35.94 1.90 27.75
C MET A 562 36.48 3.08 28.55
N PRO A 563 37.07 4.10 27.92
CA PRO A 563 37.73 5.20 28.60
C PRO A 563 36.76 6.11 29.38
N GLU A 564 35.49 6.10 29.09
CA GLU A 564 34.44 6.86 29.79
C GLU A 564 33.11 6.10 29.72
N ASP A 565 32.35 6.14 30.83
CA ASP A 565 31.01 5.56 30.89
C ASP A 565 30.02 6.44 30.09
N PRO A 566 29.46 5.97 28.98
CA PRO A 566 28.53 6.81 28.19
C PRO A 566 27.18 6.92 28.90
N HIS A 567 26.67 8.12 29.00
CA HIS A 567 25.33 8.37 29.51
C HIS A 567 24.44 8.92 28.39
N PHE A 568 23.30 8.30 28.15
CA PHE A 568 22.43 8.67 27.03
C PHE A 568 21.09 9.20 27.49
N LEU A 569 20.69 10.31 26.91
CA LEU A 569 19.33 10.84 26.98
C LEU A 569 18.60 10.55 25.66
N TYR A 570 17.48 9.85 25.77
CA TYR A 570 16.59 9.59 24.66
C TYR A 570 15.29 10.35 24.86
N THR A 571 14.82 11.01 23.82
CA THR A 571 13.53 11.69 23.82
C THR A 571 12.73 11.27 22.58
N LEU A 572 11.46 11.01 22.77
CA LEU A 572 10.50 10.79 21.71
C LEU A 572 9.20 11.48 22.10
N THR A 573 8.79 12.50 21.35
CA THR A 573 7.60 13.28 21.66
C THR A 573 6.76 13.46 20.40
N SER A 574 5.47 13.15 20.50
CA SER A 574 4.46 13.43 19.49
C SER A 574 3.36 14.27 20.12
N ILE A 575 3.01 15.38 19.50
CA ILE A 575 1.96 16.30 19.94
C ILE A 575 0.99 16.48 18.77
N ARG A 576 -0.26 16.09 18.97
CA ARG A 576 -1.34 16.15 17.95
C ARG A 576 -2.56 16.85 18.53
N PRO A 577 -2.52 18.19 18.66
CA PRO A 577 -3.61 18.94 19.29
C PRO A 577 -4.91 18.90 18.50
N SER A 578 -4.83 18.65 17.18
CA SER A 578 -5.96 18.43 16.27
C SER A 578 -5.54 17.47 15.17
N ASP A 579 -6.50 17.06 14.34
CA ASP A 579 -6.21 16.26 13.13
C ASP A 579 -5.42 17.08 12.08
N SER A 580 -5.40 18.40 12.23
CA SER A 580 -4.73 19.30 11.32
C SER A 580 -3.27 19.62 11.68
N ILE A 581 -2.84 19.29 12.89
CA ILE A 581 -1.51 19.66 13.40
C ILE A 581 -0.86 18.44 14.07
N ALA A 582 0.34 18.09 13.63
CA ALA A 582 1.18 17.14 14.32
C ALA A 582 2.62 17.67 14.43
N LEU A 583 3.17 17.56 15.63
CA LEU A 583 4.56 17.86 15.96
C LEU A 583 5.23 16.58 16.43
N THR A 584 6.40 16.27 15.90
CA THR A 584 7.20 15.12 16.34
C THR A 584 8.63 15.58 16.66
N HIS A 585 9.19 15.00 17.69
CA HIS A 585 10.58 15.21 18.04
C HIS A 585 11.18 13.91 18.53
N SER A 586 12.40 13.57 18.08
CA SER A 586 13.17 12.49 18.67
C SER A 586 14.65 12.87 18.75
N ALA A 587 15.30 12.52 19.84
CA ALA A 587 16.73 12.75 20.01
C ALA A 587 17.41 11.63 20.80
N LYS A 588 18.69 11.37 20.48
CA LYS A 588 19.63 10.61 21.27
C LYS A 588 20.87 11.46 21.49
N LEU A 589 21.13 11.79 22.74
CA LEU A 589 22.23 12.63 23.17
C LEU A 589 23.10 11.85 24.16
N GLU A 590 24.39 11.81 23.94
CA GLU A 590 25.35 11.37 24.93
C GLU A 590 25.71 12.55 25.85
N THR A 591 25.24 12.47 27.09
CA THR A 591 25.36 13.61 28.01
C THR A 591 26.76 13.74 28.65
N SER A 592 27.56 12.68 28.61
CA SER A 592 28.96 12.70 29.11
C SER A 592 29.89 13.48 28.16
N SER A 593 29.74 13.32 26.85
CA SER A 593 30.55 14.01 25.84
C SER A 593 29.85 15.22 25.20
N GLY A 594 28.54 15.34 25.36
CA GLY A 594 27.71 16.34 24.67
C GLY A 594 27.45 16.02 23.21
N VAL A 595 27.78 14.80 22.74
CA VAL A 595 27.61 14.40 21.34
C VAL A 595 26.15 14.05 21.06
N THR A 596 25.61 14.63 20.01
CA THR A 596 24.25 14.31 19.50
C THR A 596 24.36 13.24 18.43
N TYR A 597 23.81 12.06 18.70
CA TYR A 597 23.79 10.94 17.74
C TYR A 597 22.64 11.08 16.74
N ARG A 598 21.51 11.59 17.21
CA ARG A 598 20.34 11.86 16.41
C ARG A 598 19.56 13.02 17.00
N ASN A 599 19.09 13.90 16.14
CA ASN A 599 18.10 14.91 16.48
C ASN A 599 17.15 15.06 15.30
N SER A 600 15.86 14.84 15.50
CA SER A 600 14.87 14.98 14.45
C SER A 600 13.66 15.74 14.94
N PHE A 601 13.15 16.62 14.10
CA PHE A 601 11.95 17.40 14.31
C PHE A 601 11.05 17.32 13.09
N GLY A 602 9.76 17.12 13.30
CA GLY A 602 8.74 17.12 12.26
C GLY A 602 7.57 18.00 12.63
N LEU A 603 7.10 18.79 11.68
CA LEU A 603 5.87 19.56 11.75
C LEU A 603 5.00 19.21 10.56
N HIS A 604 3.82 18.70 10.83
CA HIS A 604 2.80 18.43 9.82
C HIS A 604 1.60 19.33 10.07
N LEU A 605 1.22 20.10 9.05
CA LEU A 605 0.06 20.97 9.04
C LEU A 605 -0.82 20.61 7.87
N GLN A 606 -2.11 20.33 8.11
CA GLN A 606 -3.04 20.03 7.03
C GLN A 606 -4.39 20.70 7.26
N ASP A 607 -5.00 21.17 6.19
CA ASP A 607 -6.38 21.65 6.15
C ASP A 607 -7.25 20.59 5.48
N GLY A 608 -7.72 19.64 6.29
CA GLY A 608 -8.57 18.53 5.85
C GLY A 608 -7.97 17.77 4.66
N ARG A 609 -8.68 17.81 3.52
CA ARG A 609 -8.28 17.12 2.28
C ARG A 609 -7.70 18.06 1.21
N PHE A 610 -7.58 19.35 1.52
CA PHE A 610 -7.30 20.36 0.50
C PHE A 610 -5.84 20.74 0.39
N GLN A 611 -5.14 20.83 1.49
CA GLN A 611 -3.72 21.23 1.49
C GLN A 611 -2.99 20.73 2.73
N GLY A 612 -1.68 20.57 2.61
CA GLY A 612 -0.81 20.25 3.72
C GLY A 612 0.61 20.71 3.49
N ILE A 613 1.28 21.00 4.60
CA ILE A 613 2.71 21.31 4.66
C ILE A 613 3.35 20.36 5.66
N GLU A 614 4.45 19.76 5.27
CA GLU A 614 5.30 18.99 6.15
C GLU A 614 6.70 19.59 6.15
N LEU A 615 7.21 19.86 7.33
CA LEU A 615 8.57 20.30 7.58
C LEU A 615 9.27 19.21 8.39
N ALA A 616 10.40 18.73 7.92
CA ALA A 616 11.21 17.78 8.66
C ALA A 616 12.66 18.29 8.75
N TYR A 617 13.24 18.09 9.90
CA TYR A 617 14.66 18.29 10.17
C TYR A 617 15.22 17.01 10.77
N VAL A 618 16.34 16.57 10.27
CA VAL A 618 17.02 15.39 10.78
C VAL A 618 18.52 15.66 10.79
N ASP A 619 19.15 15.39 11.92
CA ASP A 619 20.58 15.47 12.13
C ASP A 619 21.08 14.14 12.66
N TYR A 620 22.00 13.52 11.95
CA TYR A 620 22.68 12.29 12.33
C TYR A 620 24.17 12.51 12.42
N LEU A 621 24.80 11.99 13.45
CA LEU A 621 26.23 12.15 13.75
C LEU A 621 27.15 11.90 12.53
N GLU A 622 26.83 10.90 11.70
CA GLU A 622 27.67 10.50 10.56
C GLU A 622 27.21 11.08 9.22
N ASN A 623 25.93 11.44 9.10
CA ASN A 623 25.31 11.83 7.82
C ASN A 623 25.02 13.33 7.72
N GLY A 624 25.33 14.10 8.79
CA GLY A 624 25.08 15.51 8.88
C GLY A 624 23.59 15.89 9.00
N ALA A 625 23.31 17.16 8.95
CA ALA A 625 21.98 17.72 9.14
C ALA A 625 21.26 17.96 7.80
N HIS A 626 20.01 17.55 7.71
CA HIS A 626 19.15 17.70 6.55
C HIS A 626 17.81 18.33 6.94
N ALA A 627 17.30 19.18 6.07
CA ALA A 627 15.96 19.75 6.16
C ALA A 627 15.13 19.36 4.94
N GLN A 628 13.88 19.03 5.17
CA GLN A 628 12.91 18.70 4.12
C GLN A 628 11.67 19.56 4.27
N VAL A 629 11.16 20.03 3.15
CA VAL A 629 9.88 20.74 3.06
C VAL A 629 9.05 20.01 2.00
N SER A 630 7.84 19.62 2.37
CA SER A 630 6.85 19.08 1.44
C SER A 630 5.59 19.92 1.51
N TYR A 631 5.01 20.21 0.37
CA TYR A 631 3.75 20.94 0.24
C TYR A 631 2.87 20.25 -0.78
N TRP A 632 1.61 20.02 -0.44
CA TRP A 632 0.62 19.56 -1.39
C TRP A 632 -0.66 20.39 -1.27
N THR A 633 -1.33 20.58 -2.39
CA THR A 633 -2.64 21.24 -2.41
C THR A 633 -3.52 20.68 -3.51
N ARG A 634 -4.76 20.42 -3.15
CA ARG A 634 -5.83 20.13 -4.11
C ARG A 634 -6.49 21.44 -4.47
N TRP A 635 -5.94 22.10 -5.50
CA TRP A 635 -6.42 23.39 -5.99
C TRP A 635 -7.87 23.34 -6.49
N SER A 636 -8.28 22.19 -7.04
CA SER A 636 -9.66 21.90 -7.43
C SER A 636 -9.90 20.39 -7.32
N GLU A 637 -11.12 19.93 -7.54
CA GLU A 637 -11.42 18.48 -7.59
C GLU A 637 -10.58 17.75 -8.65
N LYS A 638 -10.12 18.46 -9.67
CA LYS A 638 -9.35 17.92 -10.79
C LYS A 638 -7.85 18.19 -10.75
N LEU A 639 -7.38 19.07 -9.88
CA LEU A 639 -5.98 19.51 -9.88
C LEU A 639 -5.32 19.32 -8.52
N LEU A 640 -4.31 18.47 -8.48
CA LEU A 640 -3.43 18.24 -7.35
C LEU A 640 -2.02 18.75 -7.68
N LEU A 641 -1.46 19.57 -6.80
CA LEU A 641 -0.09 20.05 -6.87
C LEU A 641 0.70 19.45 -5.70
N ASN A 642 1.91 19.02 -5.96
CA ASN A 642 2.84 18.52 -4.94
C ASN A 642 4.23 19.11 -5.21
N ALA A 643 4.90 19.58 -4.15
CA ALA A 643 6.26 20.07 -4.21
C ALA A 643 7.03 19.59 -2.98
N GLN A 644 8.27 19.17 -3.18
CA GLN A 644 9.16 18.72 -2.13
C GLN A 644 10.56 19.26 -2.39
N ALA A 645 11.26 19.63 -1.34
CA ALA A 645 12.67 20.04 -1.40
C ALA A 645 13.43 19.47 -0.21
N ASN A 646 14.61 18.94 -0.47
CA ASN A 646 15.56 18.44 0.53
C ASN A 646 16.84 19.26 0.46
N HIS A 647 17.31 19.71 1.61
CA HIS A 647 18.48 20.58 1.75
C HIS A 647 19.44 19.96 2.75
N SER A 648 20.72 19.82 2.36
CA SER A 648 21.80 19.49 3.30
C SER A 648 22.28 20.78 3.96
N LEU A 649 22.20 20.84 5.29
CA LEU A 649 22.65 21.97 6.07
C LEU A 649 24.18 22.00 6.22
N GLU A 650 24.83 20.85 6.09
CA GLU A 650 26.28 20.74 6.14
C GLU A 650 26.94 21.30 4.88
N SER A 651 26.49 20.82 3.71
CA SER A 651 27.00 21.35 2.43
C SER A 651 26.35 22.66 2.01
N GLN A 652 25.36 23.15 2.75
CA GLN A 652 24.57 24.34 2.44
C GLN A 652 23.99 24.33 1.03
N SER A 653 23.62 23.14 0.54
CA SER A 653 23.13 22.92 -0.81
C SER A 653 21.81 22.17 -0.85
N LEU A 654 21.02 22.46 -1.87
CA LEU A 654 19.82 21.72 -2.20
C LEU A 654 20.25 20.33 -2.73
N THR A 655 19.81 19.24 -2.09
CA THR A 655 20.17 17.88 -2.48
C THR A 655 19.18 17.26 -3.46
N SER A 656 17.92 17.65 -3.37
CA SER A 656 16.91 17.26 -4.35
C SER A 656 15.68 18.16 -4.25
N TRP A 657 14.96 18.28 -5.36
CA TRP A 657 13.62 18.82 -5.35
C TRP A 657 12.71 18.11 -6.36
N LEU A 658 11.42 18.11 -6.08
CA LEU A 658 10.35 17.56 -6.89
C LEU A 658 9.25 18.61 -7.01
N ALA A 659 8.74 18.81 -8.21
CA ALA A 659 7.46 19.48 -8.45
C ALA A 659 6.59 18.57 -9.31
N ARG A 660 5.34 18.35 -8.90
CA ARG A 660 4.40 17.47 -9.58
C ARG A 660 3.04 18.11 -9.67
N ILE A 661 2.42 17.98 -10.83
CA ILE A 661 1.07 18.42 -11.14
C ILE A 661 0.31 17.21 -11.65
N ASP A 662 -0.79 16.83 -10.99
CA ASP A 662 -1.72 15.82 -11.44
C ASP A 662 -3.04 16.51 -11.81
N TYR A 663 -3.45 16.37 -13.06
CA TYR A 663 -4.66 16.98 -13.58
C TYR A 663 -5.59 15.93 -14.17
N GLN A 664 -6.78 15.79 -13.61
CA GLN A 664 -7.84 14.97 -14.13
C GLN A 664 -8.52 15.71 -15.29
N MET A 665 -8.06 15.45 -16.50
CA MET A 665 -8.56 16.12 -17.73
C MET A 665 -10.01 15.75 -18.00
N THR A 666 -10.32 14.44 -17.89
CA THR A 666 -11.67 13.90 -17.99
C THR A 666 -11.86 12.82 -16.91
N PRO A 667 -13.07 12.28 -16.67
CA PRO A 667 -13.24 11.15 -15.77
C PRO A 667 -12.34 9.95 -16.09
N ALA A 668 -12.03 9.74 -17.38
CA ALA A 668 -11.21 8.62 -17.85
C ALA A 668 -9.71 8.94 -17.91
N TRP A 669 -9.30 10.20 -18.03
CA TRP A 669 -7.93 10.57 -18.30
C TRP A 669 -7.31 11.43 -17.21
N MET A 670 -6.14 11.05 -16.78
CA MET A 670 -5.28 11.84 -15.91
C MET A 670 -4.00 12.20 -16.64
N VAL A 671 -3.64 13.47 -16.59
CA VAL A 671 -2.36 14.00 -17.07
C VAL A 671 -1.52 14.34 -15.86
N ASN A 672 -0.31 13.84 -15.81
CA ASN A 672 0.67 14.20 -14.80
C ASN A 672 1.88 14.87 -15.45
N PHE A 673 2.37 15.89 -14.80
CA PHE A 673 3.63 16.53 -15.13
C PHE A 673 4.49 16.56 -13.88
N SER A 674 5.75 16.15 -13.99
CA SER A 674 6.68 16.25 -12.87
C SER A 674 8.07 16.62 -13.34
N VAL A 675 8.75 17.38 -12.51
CA VAL A 675 10.17 17.67 -12.64
C VAL A 675 10.86 17.27 -11.35
N ILE A 676 11.91 16.49 -11.47
CA ILE A 676 12.72 16.00 -10.36
C ILE A 676 14.16 16.40 -10.66
N GLU A 677 14.83 17.02 -9.71
CA GLU A 677 16.26 17.23 -9.76
C GLU A 677 16.90 16.63 -8.51
N ARG A 678 17.98 15.89 -8.71
CA ARG A 678 18.80 15.31 -7.63
C ARG A 678 20.25 15.62 -7.88
N MET A 679 20.92 16.08 -6.82
CA MET A 679 22.34 16.36 -6.84
C MET A 679 23.07 15.15 -6.29
N ALA A 680 23.55 14.29 -7.17
CA ALA A 680 24.25 13.06 -6.81
C ALA A 680 25.76 13.31 -6.70
N SER A 681 26.37 12.81 -5.63
CA SER A 681 27.78 13.07 -5.31
C SER A 681 28.79 12.37 -6.23
N GLN A 682 28.45 11.23 -6.85
CA GLN A 682 29.44 10.41 -7.57
C GLN A 682 29.32 10.45 -9.11
N ARG A 683 28.12 10.63 -9.66
CA ARG A 683 27.88 10.63 -11.12
C ARG A 683 27.33 11.95 -11.66
N GLY A 684 27.33 13.02 -10.83
CA GLY A 684 26.80 14.32 -11.19
C GLY A 684 25.30 14.45 -10.94
N ASN A 685 24.80 15.66 -11.13
CA ASN A 685 23.39 15.98 -10.97
C ASN A 685 22.57 15.38 -12.11
N PHE A 686 21.37 14.94 -11.81
CA PHE A 686 20.43 14.59 -12.85
C PHE A 686 19.11 15.37 -12.70
N THR A 687 18.56 15.71 -13.84
CA THR A 687 17.22 16.33 -13.94
C THR A 687 16.36 15.46 -14.83
N GLU A 688 15.17 15.15 -14.36
CA GLU A 688 14.18 14.39 -15.09
C GLU A 688 12.88 15.21 -15.17
N ALA A 689 12.39 15.42 -16.38
CA ALA A 689 11.10 16.04 -16.63
C ALA A 689 10.16 15.02 -17.29
N ASN A 690 9.04 14.77 -16.67
CA ASN A 690 8.06 13.77 -17.12
C ASN A 690 6.74 14.42 -17.50
N LEU A 691 6.17 13.96 -18.60
CA LEU A 691 4.77 14.16 -18.95
C LEU A 691 4.11 12.79 -19.13
N GLY A 692 3.14 12.48 -18.29
CA GLY A 692 2.41 11.22 -18.36
C GLY A 692 0.94 11.43 -18.67
N ILE A 693 0.37 10.50 -19.41
CA ILE A 693 -1.05 10.38 -19.64
C ILE A 693 -1.46 8.96 -19.26
N SER A 694 -2.37 8.84 -18.34
CA SER A 694 -2.84 7.54 -17.86
C SER A 694 -4.36 7.49 -17.85
N LEU A 695 -4.90 6.28 -18.04
CA LEU A 695 -6.31 6.01 -17.78
C LEU A 695 -6.52 6.02 -16.26
N ALA A 696 -7.43 6.85 -15.80
CA ALA A 696 -7.88 6.80 -14.43
C ALA A 696 -8.47 5.41 -14.14
N SER A 697 -8.10 4.83 -13.00
CA SER A 697 -8.67 3.54 -12.60
C SER A 697 -10.06 3.76 -12.03
N PHE A 698 -11.02 3.05 -12.55
CA PHE A 698 -12.38 2.99 -12.05
C PHE A 698 -12.57 1.77 -11.15
#